data_17da264f9e81b76c8e8afe9f1b790e58
#
_entry.id   17da264f9e81b76c8e8afe9f1b790e58
#
_cell.length_a   1.000
_cell.length_b   1.000
_cell.length_c   1.000
_cell.angle_alpha   90.00
_cell.angle_beta   90.00
_cell.angle_gamma   90.00
#
_symmetry.space_group_name_H-M   'P 1'
#
loop_
_entity.id
_entity.type
_entity.pdbx_description
1 polymer ?
#
loop_
_entity_poly.entity_id
_entity_poly.type
_entity_poly.pdbx_seq_one_letter_code
_entity_poly.pdbx_strand_id
1 'polypeptide(L)'
;MIMSKKSNLLIIFIFAVGAMACTNQTEHFNSTWDLPGQQTWIGAHYWSNPLQDWQINNGRLECLVTDANRSVHLITWMLEESGTHFTMQTDVGFIDSSLVAKAQGWGGFVIGASGQFNDYRDNAVYGKGIPAGIKTSGDLFIGDISANAKDDQDRGKLLEKMSNDGITLHVETGEANQDEIQLVLKAFDKNTGEQLTQFSTWIEKRIVNGNIALKADFEQEIYGDVRTPSLWFDNWKISGSKLHYYPQRKFGPVLFTQYTRSKGITKITAQFPPLGEKQPDKASLEFSSEADQWEKVDEETIDPMSLTATFKVDVSDKPGDIPYRVVYTWLPAGKEKVTDYYAGTIRKDPVDKEIIKVAAFTGNNDLGFPNTEVTQNVLMHDPDLLVYTGDQIYEPRGGFGHVLSPVDLATIDYLRKWYMFGWEYGEMLRNIPSVAITDDHDVYHGNIWGAGGKKATPDPNQKVWQDDGGYKMPPEWVNMVERTQTSHLPDPYDPAPVKQGISVYYTDMNVGGISFAIIEDRKWKTNPKAVLPESLKISNGWPENSRFNDPKLLDSKEAELLGDRQEAFLNHWVADWSHQTIMKSLISQTIFATIATLPDSAISDVVVPRLRITKPGEYPENDIPTQDMDSNGWPKTARDEAVKIIRKGFAFHIAGDQH
;
A
#
# COMPACT_ATOMS: atom_id res chain seq x y z
N MET A 1 -10.54 -67.71 -37.25
CA MET A 1 -11.49 -66.76 -37.80
C MET A 1 -12.58 -66.55 -36.74
N ILE A 2 -12.38 -65.64 -35.84
CA ILE A 2 -13.37 -65.27 -34.78
C ILE A 2 -13.40 -63.80 -34.72
N MET A 3 -14.53 -63.18 -35.10
CA MET A 3 -14.82 -61.76 -35.04
C MET A 3 -15.29 -61.38 -33.63
N SER A 4 -14.61 -60.45 -33.01
CA SER A 4 -15.04 -59.80 -31.76
C SER A 4 -15.83 -58.55 -32.08
N LYS A 5 -17.11 -58.48 -31.65
CA LYS A 5 -17.97 -57.30 -31.64
C LYS A 5 -17.60 -56.40 -30.49
N LYS A 6 -17.13 -55.17 -30.78
CA LYS A 6 -17.07 -54.08 -29.79
C LYS A 6 -18.41 -53.33 -29.78
N SER A 7 -19.09 -53.37 -28.64
CA SER A 7 -20.28 -52.53 -28.37
C SER A 7 -19.82 -51.15 -27.96
N ASN A 8 -20.14 -50.15 -28.75
CA ASN A 8 -20.01 -48.74 -28.37
C ASN A 8 -21.23 -48.31 -27.53
N LEU A 9 -21.01 -48.09 -26.26
CA LEU A 9 -22.00 -47.46 -25.37
C LEU A 9 -21.92 -45.94 -25.54
N LEU A 10 -22.91 -45.35 -26.21
CA LEU A 10 -23.05 -43.91 -26.37
C LEU A 10 -23.76 -43.36 -25.13
N ILE A 11 -23.03 -42.69 -24.23
CA ILE A 11 -23.58 -41.99 -23.07
C ILE A 11 -24.01 -40.63 -23.58
N ILE A 12 -25.31 -40.42 -23.71
CA ILE A 12 -25.91 -39.10 -23.99
C ILE A 12 -26.02 -38.36 -22.68
N PHE A 13 -25.17 -37.34 -22.47
CA PHE A 13 -25.37 -36.36 -21.43
C PHE A 13 -26.50 -35.37 -21.85
N ILE A 14 -27.66 -35.50 -21.25
CA ILE A 14 -28.70 -34.51 -21.35
C ILE A 14 -28.34 -33.34 -20.43
N PHE A 15 -27.82 -32.26 -20.98
CA PHE A 15 -27.75 -30.98 -20.30
C PHE A 15 -29.17 -30.44 -20.11
N ALA A 16 -29.69 -30.55 -18.90
CA ALA A 16 -30.88 -29.77 -18.52
C ALA A 16 -30.43 -28.31 -18.36
N VAL A 17 -30.65 -27.50 -19.37
CA VAL A 17 -30.59 -26.04 -19.29
C VAL A 17 -31.75 -25.61 -18.41
N GLY A 18 -31.48 -25.51 -17.10
CA GLY A 18 -32.38 -24.82 -16.20
C GLY A 18 -32.39 -23.35 -16.60
N ALA A 19 -33.47 -22.84 -17.18
CA ALA A 19 -33.70 -21.43 -17.27
C ALA A 19 -33.77 -20.87 -15.85
N MET A 20 -32.67 -20.33 -15.35
CA MET A 20 -32.71 -19.42 -14.21
C MET A 20 -33.49 -18.20 -14.64
N ALA A 21 -34.72 -18.13 -14.18
CA ALA A 21 -35.48 -16.89 -14.22
C ALA A 21 -34.66 -15.87 -13.44
N CYS A 22 -33.99 -14.95 -14.12
CA CYS A 22 -33.48 -13.74 -13.52
C CYS A 22 -34.65 -13.00 -12.88
N THR A 23 -34.93 -13.23 -11.62
CA THR A 23 -35.66 -12.26 -10.82
C THR A 23 -34.76 -11.03 -10.79
N ASN A 24 -35.21 -9.93 -11.39
CA ASN A 24 -34.64 -8.60 -11.26
C ASN A 24 -34.75 -8.18 -9.77
N GLN A 25 -33.93 -8.74 -8.92
CA GLN A 25 -33.70 -8.16 -7.59
C GLN A 25 -32.91 -6.88 -7.85
N THR A 26 -33.54 -5.75 -7.57
CA THR A 26 -32.84 -4.47 -7.57
C THR A 26 -31.73 -4.57 -6.53
N GLU A 27 -30.48 -4.56 -6.97
CA GLU A 27 -29.33 -4.56 -6.07
C GLU A 27 -29.39 -3.32 -5.20
N HIS A 28 -29.10 -3.47 -3.92
CA HIS A 28 -29.10 -2.36 -2.96
C HIS A 28 -27.95 -2.48 -1.98
N PHE A 29 -27.38 -1.34 -1.63
CA PHE A 29 -26.36 -1.18 -0.63
C PHE A 29 -26.90 -0.35 0.54
N ASN A 30 -26.53 -0.74 1.77
CA ASN A 30 -26.73 0.05 2.98
C ASN A 30 -25.43 0.05 3.79
N SER A 31 -25.00 1.22 4.24
CA SER A 31 -23.88 1.31 5.19
C SER A 31 -24.21 0.62 6.50
N THR A 32 -23.16 0.11 7.16
CA THR A 32 -23.27 -0.62 8.43
C THR A 32 -22.23 -0.05 9.38
N TRP A 33 -22.42 1.20 9.82
CA TRP A 33 -21.49 1.88 10.73
C TRP A 33 -21.92 1.86 12.20
N ASP A 34 -22.95 1.10 12.56
CA ASP A 34 -23.48 0.97 13.93
C ASP A 34 -22.50 0.26 14.88
N LEU A 35 -21.23 0.70 14.89
CA LEU A 35 -20.19 0.22 15.80
C LEU A 35 -20.17 1.07 17.06
N PRO A 36 -20.13 0.45 18.25
CA PRO A 36 -19.97 1.19 19.49
C PRO A 36 -18.52 1.67 19.66
N GLY A 37 -18.32 2.98 19.89
CA GLY A 37 -17.01 3.58 20.10
C GLY A 37 -16.38 4.11 18.82
N GLN A 38 -15.07 4.25 18.84
CA GLN A 38 -14.28 4.81 17.76
C GLN A 38 -13.51 3.72 17.01
N GLN A 39 -13.44 3.83 15.68
CA GLN A 39 -12.67 2.94 14.83
C GLN A 39 -12.22 3.69 13.56
N THR A 40 -10.92 3.66 13.27
CA THR A 40 -10.36 4.28 12.06
C THR A 40 -10.65 3.47 10.79
N TRP A 41 -10.59 2.15 10.87
CA TRP A 41 -10.99 1.31 9.73
C TRP A 41 -12.51 1.26 9.60
N ILE A 42 -13.02 1.71 8.47
CA ILE A 42 -14.46 1.85 8.24
C ILE A 42 -15.13 0.63 7.61
N GLY A 43 -14.39 -0.46 7.40
CA GLY A 43 -14.90 -1.74 6.92
C GLY A 43 -14.38 -2.17 5.55
N ALA A 44 -14.52 -3.47 5.25
CA ALA A 44 -13.95 -4.11 4.06
C ALA A 44 -14.57 -3.68 2.72
N HIS A 45 -15.65 -2.94 2.74
CA HIS A 45 -16.32 -2.42 1.55
C HIS A 45 -15.79 -1.06 1.09
N TYR A 46 -14.87 -0.44 1.86
CA TYR A 46 -14.51 0.95 1.70
C TYR A 46 -13.01 1.18 1.59
N TRP A 47 -12.64 2.28 0.94
CA TRP A 47 -11.31 2.84 0.94
C TRP A 47 -11.37 4.32 1.32
N SER A 48 -10.57 4.72 2.33
CA SER A 48 -10.53 6.10 2.84
C SER A 48 -9.33 6.87 2.30
N ASN A 49 -9.56 8.10 1.90
CA ASN A 49 -8.56 9.04 1.38
C ASN A 49 -8.49 10.33 2.23
N PRO A 50 -7.41 10.53 3.02
CA PRO A 50 -6.52 9.49 3.53
C PRO A 50 -7.12 8.78 4.76
N LEU A 51 -6.59 7.62 5.14
CA LEU A 51 -7.14 6.75 6.20
C LEU A 51 -7.22 7.44 7.57
N GLN A 52 -6.19 8.19 7.94
CA GLN A 52 -6.07 8.88 9.23
C GLN A 52 -7.08 10.02 9.45
N ASP A 53 -7.75 10.47 8.40
CA ASP A 53 -8.69 11.59 8.47
C ASP A 53 -10.14 11.15 8.61
N TRP A 54 -10.39 9.85 8.73
CA TRP A 54 -11.70 9.28 8.86
C TRP A 54 -11.82 8.36 10.07
N GLN A 55 -13.01 8.31 10.66
CA GLN A 55 -13.36 7.34 11.69
C GLN A 55 -14.84 7.01 11.67
N ILE A 56 -15.18 5.82 12.18
CA ILE A 56 -16.53 5.56 12.70
C ILE A 56 -16.54 5.98 14.16
N ASN A 57 -17.53 6.75 14.55
CA ASN A 57 -17.74 7.17 15.94
C ASN A 57 -19.23 7.12 16.29
N ASN A 58 -19.57 6.27 17.26
CA ASN A 58 -20.96 6.12 17.74
C ASN A 58 -21.99 5.94 16.63
N GLY A 59 -21.70 5.10 15.64
CA GLY A 59 -22.64 4.72 14.57
C GLY A 59 -22.62 5.63 13.35
N ARG A 60 -21.73 6.59 13.26
CA ARG A 60 -21.60 7.47 12.08
C ARG A 60 -20.18 7.60 11.60
N LEU A 61 -20.00 7.87 10.31
CA LEU A 61 -18.73 8.19 9.69
C LEU A 61 -18.40 9.66 9.89
N GLU A 62 -17.22 9.98 10.39
CA GLU A 62 -16.75 11.34 10.68
C GLU A 62 -15.47 11.67 9.91
N CYS A 63 -15.43 12.84 9.29
CA CYS A 63 -14.22 13.44 8.73
C CYS A 63 -13.56 14.33 9.80
N LEU A 64 -12.33 14.00 10.17
CA LEU A 64 -11.61 14.57 11.30
C LEU A 64 -10.84 15.86 10.98
N VAL A 65 -10.94 16.33 9.75
CA VAL A 65 -10.21 17.51 9.29
C VAL A 65 -11.08 18.39 8.41
N THR A 66 -10.74 19.68 8.37
CA THR A 66 -11.27 20.66 7.46
C THR A 66 -10.21 20.93 6.39
N ASP A 67 -10.11 20.06 5.39
CA ASP A 67 -9.08 20.11 4.36
C ASP A 67 -9.59 19.54 3.04
N ALA A 68 -8.83 19.73 1.96
CA ALA A 68 -9.26 19.40 0.62
C ALA A 68 -9.23 17.88 0.34
N ASN A 69 -10.17 17.43 -0.48
CA ASN A 69 -10.15 16.13 -1.13
C ASN A 69 -10.29 14.92 -0.20
N ARG A 70 -10.95 15.05 0.97
CA ARG A 70 -11.22 13.91 1.86
C ARG A 70 -12.39 13.09 1.34
N SER A 71 -12.18 11.78 1.07
CA SER A 71 -13.22 10.92 0.49
C SER A 71 -13.19 9.50 1.03
N VAL A 72 -14.36 8.87 1.02
CA VAL A 72 -14.55 7.46 1.33
C VAL A 72 -15.21 6.80 0.13
N HIS A 73 -14.45 5.97 -0.59
CA HIS A 73 -14.92 5.26 -1.76
C HIS A 73 -15.49 3.90 -1.40
N LEU A 74 -16.62 3.56 -2.03
CA LEU A 74 -17.19 2.23 -2.00
C LEU A 74 -16.47 1.39 -3.06
N ILE A 75 -15.77 0.31 -2.65
CA ILE A 75 -14.92 -0.48 -3.55
C ILE A 75 -15.58 -1.76 -4.06
N THR A 76 -16.60 -2.24 -3.34
CA THR A 76 -17.33 -3.46 -3.70
C THR A 76 -18.60 -3.19 -4.52
N TRP A 77 -18.94 -1.96 -4.74
CA TRP A 77 -20.09 -1.54 -5.54
C TRP A 77 -19.68 -0.42 -6.48
N MET A 78 -20.22 -0.43 -7.69
CA MET A 78 -19.98 0.64 -8.64
C MET A 78 -21.19 0.83 -9.55
N LEU A 79 -21.24 1.97 -10.24
CA LEU A 79 -22.24 2.25 -11.28
C LEU A 79 -21.72 1.76 -12.62
N GLU A 80 -22.53 0.94 -13.29
CA GLU A 80 -22.22 0.32 -14.58
C GLU A 80 -23.03 0.94 -15.73
N GLU A 81 -22.52 0.78 -16.94
CA GLU A 81 -23.18 1.25 -18.16
C GLU A 81 -24.46 0.48 -18.46
N SER A 82 -24.52 -0.79 -18.05
CA SER A 82 -25.63 -1.72 -18.33
C SER A 82 -26.96 -1.30 -17.75
N GLY A 83 -27.00 -0.46 -16.72
CA GLY A 83 -28.23 0.01 -16.08
C GLY A 83 -28.70 1.39 -16.54
N THR A 84 -29.95 1.72 -16.24
CA THR A 84 -30.56 2.99 -16.64
C THR A 84 -30.76 3.99 -15.50
N HIS A 85 -30.87 3.51 -14.25
CA HIS A 85 -31.17 4.38 -13.12
C HIS A 85 -30.44 3.95 -11.85
N PHE A 86 -30.22 4.92 -10.97
CA PHE A 86 -29.81 4.71 -9.58
C PHE A 86 -30.44 5.77 -8.68
N THR A 87 -30.52 5.46 -7.40
CA THR A 87 -30.79 6.40 -6.32
C THR A 87 -29.74 6.23 -5.23
N MET A 88 -29.32 7.33 -4.62
CA MET A 88 -28.35 7.32 -3.54
C MET A 88 -28.73 8.37 -2.50
N GLN A 89 -28.65 8.01 -1.22
CA GLN A 89 -28.91 8.94 -0.12
C GLN A 89 -27.91 8.78 1.01
N THR A 90 -27.68 9.86 1.77
CA THR A 90 -26.95 9.87 3.04
C THR A 90 -27.47 10.97 3.94
N ASP A 91 -27.41 10.75 5.24
CA ASP A 91 -27.56 11.82 6.20
C ASP A 91 -26.20 12.54 6.35
N VAL A 92 -26.19 13.87 6.48
CA VAL A 92 -24.99 14.66 6.61
C VAL A 92 -25.22 15.85 7.53
N GLY A 93 -24.22 16.18 8.34
CA GLY A 93 -24.26 17.36 9.21
C GLY A 93 -22.85 17.79 9.63
N PHE A 94 -22.76 18.93 10.30
CA PHE A 94 -21.50 19.43 10.85
C PHE A 94 -21.19 18.75 12.17
N ILE A 95 -19.90 18.43 12.40
CA ILE A 95 -19.43 17.94 13.71
C ILE A 95 -19.31 19.13 14.67
N ASP A 96 -18.75 20.24 14.19
CA ASP A 96 -18.68 21.51 14.93
C ASP A 96 -19.26 22.64 14.09
N SER A 97 -20.44 23.14 14.48
CA SER A 97 -21.15 24.20 13.76
C SER A 97 -20.43 25.56 13.80
N SER A 98 -19.50 25.77 14.75
CA SER A 98 -18.72 27.03 14.83
C SER A 98 -17.75 27.20 13.66
N LEU A 99 -17.47 26.12 12.93
CA LEU A 99 -16.58 26.12 11.77
C LEU A 99 -17.25 26.58 10.49
N VAL A 100 -18.57 26.39 10.37
CA VAL A 100 -19.35 26.69 9.15
C VAL A 100 -19.21 28.16 8.73
N ALA A 101 -19.04 29.07 9.70
CA ALA A 101 -18.88 30.49 9.44
C ALA A 101 -17.50 30.85 8.88
N LYS A 102 -16.53 29.95 8.85
CA LYS A 102 -15.11 30.27 8.60
C LYS A 102 -14.47 29.46 7.46
N ALA A 103 -14.99 28.29 7.13
CA ALA A 103 -14.40 27.40 6.11
C ALA A 103 -15.28 27.34 4.86
N GLN A 104 -14.69 27.60 3.70
CA GLN A 104 -15.35 27.35 2.42
C GLN A 104 -15.16 25.88 2.03
N GLY A 105 -16.25 25.19 1.74
CA GLY A 105 -16.19 23.80 1.37
C GLY A 105 -17.57 23.21 1.09
N TRP A 106 -17.60 21.90 0.94
CA TRP A 106 -18.83 21.15 0.68
C TRP A 106 -18.75 19.71 1.17
N GLY A 107 -19.90 19.09 1.31
CA GLY A 107 -20.03 17.65 1.59
C GLY A 107 -21.13 17.00 0.77
N GLY A 108 -20.95 15.73 0.47
CA GLY A 108 -21.91 14.96 -0.32
C GLY A 108 -21.28 13.79 -1.04
N PHE A 109 -21.65 13.61 -2.31
CA PHE A 109 -21.31 12.46 -3.12
C PHE A 109 -20.28 12.78 -4.20
N VAL A 110 -19.52 11.75 -4.59
CA VAL A 110 -18.81 11.68 -5.88
C VAL A 110 -19.41 10.52 -6.66
N ILE A 111 -19.90 10.79 -7.88
CA ILE A 111 -20.62 9.85 -8.73
C ILE A 111 -19.73 9.52 -9.93
N GLY A 112 -19.55 8.23 -10.23
CA GLY A 112 -18.83 7.79 -11.41
C GLY A 112 -17.33 8.08 -11.36
N ALA A 113 -16.70 7.97 -10.17
CA ALA A 113 -15.25 8.19 -10.04
C ALA A 113 -14.48 7.20 -10.90
N SER A 114 -13.62 7.73 -11.79
CA SER A 114 -12.77 6.97 -12.71
C SER A 114 -11.36 7.54 -12.71
N GLY A 115 -10.37 6.66 -12.62
CA GLY A 115 -8.95 6.97 -12.69
C GLY A 115 -8.38 6.70 -14.10
N GLN A 116 -7.06 6.71 -14.19
CA GLN A 116 -6.35 6.59 -15.46
C GLN A 116 -6.42 5.16 -16.05
N PHE A 117 -6.40 4.13 -15.18
CA PHE A 117 -6.21 2.74 -15.58
C PHE A 117 -7.49 1.91 -15.68
N ASN A 118 -8.65 2.53 -15.47
CA ASN A 118 -9.95 1.84 -15.45
C ASN A 118 -10.00 0.62 -14.50
N ASP A 119 -9.27 0.71 -13.39
CA ASP A 119 -9.28 -0.26 -12.30
C ASP A 119 -9.98 0.36 -11.09
N TYR A 120 -10.83 -0.41 -10.40
CA TYR A 120 -11.61 0.09 -9.26
C TYR A 120 -10.71 0.62 -8.11
N ARG A 121 -9.46 0.14 -8.01
CA ARG A 121 -8.46 0.60 -7.03
C ARG A 121 -7.91 1.96 -7.41
N ASP A 122 -7.54 2.16 -8.68
CA ASP A 122 -7.15 3.46 -9.23
C ASP A 122 -8.31 4.46 -9.10
N ASN A 123 -9.52 4.03 -9.43
CA ASN A 123 -10.73 4.84 -9.25
C ASN A 123 -10.92 5.28 -7.79
N ALA A 124 -10.62 4.40 -6.82
CA ALA A 124 -10.77 4.70 -5.39
C ALA A 124 -9.69 5.63 -4.85
N VAL A 125 -8.46 5.57 -5.38
CA VAL A 125 -7.33 6.37 -4.88
C VAL A 125 -7.19 7.70 -5.61
N TYR A 126 -7.28 7.69 -6.95
CA TYR A 126 -7.00 8.84 -7.81
C TYR A 126 -8.19 9.28 -8.66
N GLY A 127 -9.28 8.51 -8.63
CA GLY A 127 -10.43 8.75 -9.49
C GLY A 127 -11.10 10.10 -9.25
N LYS A 128 -11.54 10.68 -10.36
CA LYS A 128 -12.37 11.89 -10.38
C LYS A 128 -13.74 11.54 -10.92
N GLY A 129 -14.78 12.08 -10.30
CA GLY A 129 -16.16 11.89 -10.68
C GLY A 129 -16.96 13.18 -10.56
N ILE A 130 -18.26 13.08 -10.72
CA ILE A 130 -19.19 14.19 -10.64
C ILE A 130 -19.47 14.48 -9.16
N PRO A 131 -19.05 15.63 -8.60
CA PRO A 131 -19.41 16.02 -7.24
C PRO A 131 -20.89 16.43 -7.19
N ALA A 132 -21.60 16.03 -6.15
CA ALA A 132 -22.98 16.40 -5.89
C ALA A 132 -23.21 16.53 -4.38
N GLY A 133 -23.57 17.72 -3.90
CA GLY A 133 -23.66 17.92 -2.47
C GLY A 133 -24.15 19.30 -2.07
N ILE A 134 -23.89 19.62 -0.81
CA ILE A 134 -24.21 20.91 -0.18
C ILE A 134 -22.95 21.68 0.20
N LYS A 135 -22.91 22.96 -0.18
CA LYS A 135 -21.82 23.88 0.21
C LYS A 135 -22.04 24.42 1.62
N THR A 136 -20.97 24.90 2.24
CA THR A 136 -21.05 25.65 3.52
C THR A 136 -21.83 26.97 3.39
N SER A 137 -22.12 27.44 2.17
CA SER A 137 -23.05 28.53 1.89
C SER A 137 -24.52 28.13 1.99
N GLY A 138 -24.86 26.82 2.08
CA GLY A 138 -26.21 26.28 2.04
C GLY A 138 -26.73 25.98 0.62
N ASP A 139 -25.90 26.14 -0.42
CA ASP A 139 -26.30 25.87 -1.80
C ASP A 139 -26.12 24.39 -2.16
N LEU A 140 -27.13 23.79 -2.82
CA LEU A 140 -26.97 22.50 -3.49
C LEU A 140 -26.31 22.70 -4.87
N PHE A 141 -25.50 21.71 -5.27
CA PHE A 141 -24.85 21.71 -6.59
C PHE A 141 -24.62 20.28 -7.11
N ILE A 142 -24.46 20.16 -8.42
CA ILE A 142 -24.04 18.95 -9.14
C ILE A 142 -23.05 19.39 -10.22
N GLY A 143 -21.86 18.76 -10.28
CA GLY A 143 -20.82 19.03 -11.27
C GLY A 143 -20.02 20.28 -10.96
N ASP A 144 -20.43 21.43 -11.47
CA ASP A 144 -19.69 22.68 -11.28
C ASP A 144 -19.96 23.28 -9.88
N ILE A 145 -18.93 23.26 -9.03
CA ILE A 145 -18.99 23.85 -7.68
C ILE A 145 -19.18 25.36 -7.72
N SER A 146 -18.73 26.04 -8.79
CA SER A 146 -18.87 27.49 -8.94
C SER A 146 -20.31 27.92 -9.32
N ALA A 147 -21.12 27.00 -9.82
CA ALA A 147 -22.50 27.30 -10.20
C ALA A 147 -23.32 27.71 -8.97
N ASN A 148 -23.98 28.85 -9.08
CA ASN A 148 -24.88 29.33 -8.04
C ASN A 148 -26.28 28.76 -8.25
N ALA A 149 -26.86 28.23 -7.19
CA ALA A 149 -28.27 27.84 -7.19
C ALA A 149 -29.17 29.08 -7.40
N LYS A 150 -30.32 28.87 -8.05
CA LYS A 150 -31.34 29.93 -8.20
C LYS A 150 -31.86 30.36 -6.83
N ASP A 151 -32.24 31.62 -6.72
CA ASP A 151 -32.53 32.40 -5.48
C ASP A 151 -33.64 31.88 -4.52
N ASP A 152 -34.26 30.73 -4.79
CA ASP A 152 -35.43 30.24 -4.03
C ASP A 152 -35.08 29.30 -2.84
N GLN A 153 -33.79 29.18 -2.46
CA GLN A 153 -33.39 28.28 -1.39
C GLN A 153 -33.32 29.01 -0.04
N ASP A 154 -34.00 28.47 0.98
CA ASP A 154 -33.81 28.93 2.37
C ASP A 154 -32.48 28.36 2.93
N ARG A 155 -31.37 28.96 2.53
CA ARG A 155 -30.00 28.59 2.92
C ARG A 155 -29.80 28.57 4.43
N GLY A 156 -30.43 29.55 5.11
CA GLY A 156 -30.35 29.67 6.56
C GLY A 156 -30.96 28.46 7.27
N LYS A 157 -32.11 28.01 6.82
CA LYS A 157 -32.81 26.82 7.36
C LYS A 157 -32.01 25.54 7.11
N LEU A 158 -31.39 25.39 5.93
CA LEU A 158 -30.53 24.24 5.63
C LEU A 158 -29.30 24.18 6.55
N LEU A 159 -28.59 25.31 6.70
CA LEU A 159 -27.41 25.37 7.57
C LEU A 159 -27.75 25.18 9.05
N GLU A 160 -28.88 25.72 9.51
CA GLU A 160 -29.39 25.48 10.85
C GLU A 160 -29.64 23.98 11.11
N LYS A 161 -30.28 23.30 10.15
CA LYS A 161 -30.51 21.85 10.23
C LYS A 161 -29.22 21.06 10.26
N MET A 162 -28.27 21.35 9.34
CA MET A 162 -26.97 20.70 9.32
C MET A 162 -26.18 20.87 10.61
N SER A 163 -26.37 22.02 11.30
CA SER A 163 -25.70 22.32 12.56
C SER A 163 -26.32 21.58 13.76
N ASN A 164 -27.61 21.28 13.72
CA ASN A 164 -28.33 20.66 14.82
C ASN A 164 -28.44 19.14 14.67
N ASP A 165 -29.22 18.69 13.71
CA ASP A 165 -29.61 17.29 13.54
C ASP A 165 -29.07 16.65 12.26
N GLY A 166 -28.59 17.45 11.31
CA GLY A 166 -28.26 17.04 9.95
C GLY A 166 -29.46 17.09 8.99
N ILE A 167 -29.16 16.87 7.74
CA ILE A 167 -30.13 16.75 6.64
C ILE A 167 -29.92 15.41 5.93
N THR A 168 -30.94 14.93 5.20
CA THR A 168 -30.77 13.82 4.25
C THR A 168 -30.55 14.40 2.85
N LEU A 169 -29.39 14.11 2.25
CA LEU A 169 -29.14 14.33 0.84
C LEU A 169 -29.59 13.11 0.04
N HIS A 170 -30.29 13.33 -1.07
CA HIS A 170 -30.74 12.29 -1.96
C HIS A 170 -30.45 12.70 -3.41
N VAL A 171 -29.71 11.86 -4.15
CA VAL A 171 -29.47 12.04 -5.58
C VAL A 171 -30.05 10.88 -6.36
N GLU A 172 -30.70 11.20 -7.47
CA GLU A 172 -31.30 10.21 -8.36
C GLU A 172 -31.16 10.60 -9.82
N THR A 173 -31.25 9.60 -10.69
CA THR A 173 -31.37 9.81 -12.13
C THR A 173 -32.80 10.20 -12.47
N GLY A 174 -32.99 11.26 -13.28
CA GLY A 174 -34.26 11.71 -13.82
C GLY A 174 -34.44 11.29 -15.27
N GLU A 175 -34.90 12.25 -16.12
CA GLU A 175 -35.06 12.06 -17.53
C GLU A 175 -33.75 11.76 -18.25
N ALA A 176 -33.83 11.06 -19.40
CA ALA A 176 -32.64 10.75 -20.20
C ALA A 176 -32.95 10.93 -21.69
N ASN A 177 -32.00 11.51 -22.44
CA ASN A 177 -31.98 11.55 -23.89
C ASN A 177 -30.93 10.56 -24.44
N GLN A 178 -30.47 10.71 -25.68
CA GLN A 178 -29.50 9.80 -26.28
C GLN A 178 -28.15 9.83 -25.53
N ASP A 179 -27.61 11.01 -25.22
CA ASP A 179 -26.24 11.20 -24.73
C ASP A 179 -26.20 11.64 -23.28
N GLU A 180 -27.26 12.21 -22.74
CA GLU A 180 -27.30 12.82 -21.41
C GLU A 180 -28.40 12.20 -20.54
N ILE A 181 -28.18 12.32 -19.24
CA ILE A 181 -29.09 11.94 -18.17
C ILE A 181 -29.23 13.09 -17.18
N GLN A 182 -30.43 13.37 -16.74
CA GLN A 182 -30.64 14.34 -15.69
C GLN A 182 -30.27 13.72 -14.34
N LEU A 183 -29.49 14.44 -13.54
CA LEU A 183 -29.28 14.15 -12.11
C LEU A 183 -30.08 15.16 -11.30
N VAL A 184 -30.80 14.66 -10.30
CA VAL A 184 -31.61 15.45 -9.38
C VAL A 184 -31.11 15.23 -7.98
N LEU A 185 -30.60 16.30 -7.35
CA LEU A 185 -30.17 16.31 -5.94
C LEU A 185 -31.22 17.02 -5.09
N LYS A 186 -31.68 16.36 -4.03
CA LYS A 186 -32.69 16.84 -3.09
C LYS A 186 -32.13 16.87 -1.68
N ALA A 187 -32.55 17.84 -0.89
CA ALA A 187 -32.28 17.90 0.55
C ALA A 187 -33.60 17.79 1.31
N PHE A 188 -33.61 16.94 2.33
CA PHE A 188 -34.75 16.69 3.19
C PHE A 188 -34.40 16.99 4.64
N ASP A 189 -35.38 17.44 5.42
CA ASP A 189 -35.31 17.43 6.87
C ASP A 189 -35.22 15.97 7.34
N LYS A 190 -34.15 15.64 8.02
CA LYS A 190 -33.86 14.26 8.46
C LYS A 190 -34.95 13.70 9.40
N ASN A 191 -35.53 14.56 10.22
CA ASN A 191 -36.50 14.14 11.25
C ASN A 191 -37.92 14.03 10.72
N THR A 192 -38.32 14.92 9.81
CA THR A 192 -39.70 14.99 9.29
C THR A 192 -39.86 14.34 7.92
N GLY A 193 -38.77 14.20 7.14
CA GLY A 193 -38.81 13.76 5.76
C GLY A 193 -39.35 14.82 4.79
N GLU A 194 -39.55 16.07 5.24
CA GLU A 194 -39.99 17.18 4.40
C GLU A 194 -38.87 17.57 3.42
N GLN A 195 -39.19 17.68 2.11
CA GLN A 195 -38.24 18.18 1.13
C GLN A 195 -38.03 19.68 1.35
N LEU A 196 -36.79 20.07 1.61
CA LEU A 196 -36.41 21.46 1.85
C LEU A 196 -36.08 22.19 0.55
N THR A 197 -35.34 21.53 -0.37
CA THR A 197 -34.93 22.10 -1.65
C THR A 197 -34.47 21.03 -2.63
N GLN A 198 -34.26 21.41 -3.90
CA GLN A 198 -33.65 20.54 -4.91
C GLN A 198 -32.85 21.34 -5.93
N PHE A 199 -31.92 20.63 -6.58
CA PHE A 199 -31.15 21.10 -7.73
C PHE A 199 -31.08 20.00 -8.79
N SER A 200 -31.13 20.35 -10.08
CA SER A 200 -30.99 19.37 -11.17
C SER A 200 -30.17 19.93 -12.32
N THR A 201 -29.46 19.04 -13.01
CA THR A 201 -28.68 19.36 -14.21
C THR A 201 -28.58 18.15 -15.13
N TRP A 202 -28.24 18.41 -16.39
CA TRP A 202 -27.98 17.37 -17.39
C TRP A 202 -26.49 17.04 -17.41
N ILE A 203 -26.17 15.73 -17.45
CA ILE A 203 -24.82 15.18 -17.40
C ILE A 203 -24.67 14.14 -18.50
N GLU A 204 -23.51 14.07 -19.14
CA GLU A 204 -23.21 13.00 -20.09
C GLU A 204 -23.31 11.62 -19.43
N LYS A 205 -24.04 10.69 -20.04
CA LYS A 205 -24.26 9.34 -19.48
C LYS A 205 -22.97 8.57 -19.22
N ARG A 206 -21.96 8.74 -20.09
CA ARG A 206 -20.70 8.00 -19.99
C ARG A 206 -19.93 8.27 -18.69
N ILE A 207 -20.03 9.49 -18.15
CA ILE A 207 -19.26 9.88 -16.94
C ILE A 207 -20.01 9.55 -15.64
N VAL A 208 -21.21 8.98 -15.72
CA VAL A 208 -21.98 8.51 -14.54
C VAL A 208 -21.61 7.09 -14.15
N ASN A 209 -20.64 6.46 -14.84
CA ASN A 209 -20.19 5.09 -14.58
C ASN A 209 -18.86 5.12 -13.80
N GLY A 210 -18.68 4.21 -12.84
CA GLY A 210 -17.48 4.13 -12.04
C GLY A 210 -17.74 3.98 -10.54
N ASN A 211 -16.73 4.24 -9.73
CA ASN A 211 -16.85 4.16 -8.28
C ASN A 211 -17.72 5.29 -7.73
N ILE A 212 -18.21 5.08 -6.52
CA ILE A 212 -19.07 6.00 -5.79
C ILE A 212 -18.37 6.34 -4.47
N ALA A 213 -18.42 7.61 -4.04
CA ALA A 213 -17.83 8.03 -2.77
C ALA A 213 -18.69 9.03 -2.02
N LEU A 214 -18.48 9.09 -0.71
CA LEU A 214 -18.78 10.25 0.11
C LEU A 214 -17.55 11.16 0.14
N LYS A 215 -17.77 12.47 0.17
CA LYS A 215 -16.68 13.45 0.15
C LYS A 215 -16.95 14.62 1.08
N ALA A 216 -15.90 15.03 1.79
CA ALA A 216 -15.75 16.30 2.49
C ALA A 216 -14.58 17.05 1.83
N ASP A 217 -14.83 18.21 1.28
CA ASP A 217 -13.84 18.95 0.48
C ASP A 217 -13.87 20.43 0.89
N PHE A 218 -12.82 20.85 1.57
CA PHE A 218 -12.71 22.20 2.11
C PHE A 218 -11.46 22.88 1.57
N GLU A 219 -11.47 24.20 1.50
CA GLU A 219 -10.24 24.94 1.27
C GLU A 219 -9.28 24.68 2.42
N GLN A 220 -7.98 24.59 2.10
CA GLN A 220 -6.95 24.22 3.04
C GLN A 220 -7.03 25.02 4.34
N GLU A 221 -6.87 24.36 5.45
CA GLU A 221 -6.98 24.94 6.79
C GLU A 221 -6.08 26.18 6.99
N ILE A 222 -6.68 27.29 7.38
CA ILE A 222 -5.97 28.55 7.63
C ILE A 222 -5.27 28.57 9.00
N TYR A 223 -5.50 27.58 9.85
CA TYR A 223 -5.21 27.63 11.29
C TYR A 223 -4.10 26.71 11.83
N GLY A 224 -3.20 26.20 10.98
CA GLY A 224 -2.02 25.45 11.46
C GLY A 224 -2.33 24.02 11.95
N ASP A 225 -1.48 23.48 12.81
CA ASP A 225 -1.41 22.08 13.22
C ASP A 225 -2.61 21.48 13.98
N VAL A 226 -3.74 22.18 14.09
CA VAL A 226 -4.93 21.67 14.81
C VAL A 226 -5.89 21.01 13.83
N ARG A 227 -6.06 19.71 13.98
CA ARG A 227 -7.07 18.94 13.23
C ARG A 227 -8.47 19.37 13.66
N THR A 228 -9.23 19.94 12.75
CA THR A 228 -10.58 20.44 13.01
C THR A 228 -11.61 19.58 12.30
N PRO A 229 -12.43 18.80 13.03
CA PRO A 229 -13.44 17.93 12.42
C PRO A 229 -14.45 18.73 11.59
N SER A 230 -14.82 18.19 10.43
CA SER A 230 -15.72 18.87 9.49
C SER A 230 -17.13 18.28 9.48
N LEU A 231 -17.32 17.19 8.81
CA LEU A 231 -18.63 16.61 8.50
C LEU A 231 -18.76 15.19 9.07
N TRP A 232 -19.99 14.85 9.44
CA TRP A 232 -20.37 13.46 9.67
C TRP A 232 -21.36 13.01 8.59
N PHE A 233 -21.33 11.69 8.30
CA PHE A 233 -22.25 11.00 7.38
C PHE A 233 -22.84 9.78 8.08
N ASP A 234 -24.10 9.45 7.71
CA ASP A 234 -24.77 8.26 8.20
C ASP A 234 -25.81 7.76 7.17
N ASN A 235 -26.34 6.57 7.37
CA ASN A 235 -27.43 6.01 6.56
C ASN A 235 -27.17 6.07 5.05
N TRP A 236 -25.94 5.81 4.61
CA TRP A 236 -25.61 5.77 3.18
C TRP A 236 -26.27 4.57 2.53
N LYS A 237 -27.19 4.83 1.59
CA LYS A 237 -27.96 3.83 0.87
C LYS A 237 -27.89 4.09 -0.62
N ILE A 238 -27.81 3.01 -1.39
CA ILE A 238 -27.74 3.07 -2.85
C ILE A 238 -28.58 1.94 -3.42
N SER A 239 -29.34 2.21 -4.48
CA SER A 239 -30.09 1.20 -5.20
C SER A 239 -30.30 1.60 -6.67
N GLY A 240 -30.67 0.65 -7.49
CA GLY A 240 -31.00 0.89 -8.89
C GLY A 240 -30.34 -0.09 -9.85
N SER A 241 -30.80 -0.09 -11.10
CA SER A 241 -30.32 -1.02 -12.13
C SER A 241 -28.88 -0.75 -12.59
N LYS A 242 -28.32 0.45 -12.31
CA LYS A 242 -26.92 0.76 -12.59
C LYS A 242 -25.96 0.24 -11.51
N LEU A 243 -26.46 -0.13 -10.34
CA LEU A 243 -25.64 -0.55 -9.22
C LEU A 243 -25.28 -2.03 -9.34
N HIS A 244 -23.99 -2.36 -9.27
CA HIS A 244 -23.48 -3.74 -9.35
C HIS A 244 -22.57 -4.06 -8.19
N TYR A 245 -22.68 -5.29 -7.66
CA TYR A 245 -21.92 -5.79 -6.51
C TYR A 245 -20.76 -6.70 -6.92
N TYR A 246 -19.58 -6.44 -6.36
CA TYR A 246 -18.33 -7.17 -6.59
C TYR A 246 -17.76 -7.70 -5.27
N PRO A 247 -18.25 -8.82 -4.74
CA PRO A 247 -17.86 -9.33 -3.41
C PRO A 247 -16.36 -9.63 -3.30
N GLN A 248 -15.70 -9.98 -4.40
CA GLN A 248 -14.27 -10.27 -4.46
C GLN A 248 -13.38 -9.04 -4.26
N ARG A 249 -13.92 -7.83 -4.31
CA ARG A 249 -13.20 -6.57 -4.09
C ARG A 249 -13.11 -6.16 -2.62
N LYS A 250 -13.66 -6.95 -1.71
CA LYS A 250 -13.50 -6.69 -0.26
C LYS A 250 -12.03 -6.64 0.10
N PHE A 251 -11.67 -5.64 0.92
CA PHE A 251 -10.31 -5.46 1.40
C PHE A 251 -10.29 -5.41 2.93
N GLY A 252 -9.95 -6.52 3.55
CA GLY A 252 -9.93 -6.72 4.99
C GLY A 252 -11.10 -7.60 5.52
N PRO A 253 -11.05 -7.93 6.84
CA PRO A 253 -10.15 -7.44 7.89
C PRO A 253 -8.71 -8.01 7.84
N VAL A 254 -8.43 -9.11 7.17
CA VAL A 254 -7.07 -9.53 6.83
C VAL A 254 -6.77 -8.97 5.45
N LEU A 255 -5.85 -8.01 5.37
CA LEU A 255 -5.62 -7.26 4.13
C LEU A 255 -4.79 -8.05 3.11
N PHE A 256 -3.68 -8.61 3.56
CA PHE A 256 -2.79 -9.46 2.78
C PHE A 256 -1.82 -10.21 3.69
N THR A 257 -1.08 -11.14 3.11
CA THR A 257 -0.05 -11.93 3.79
C THR A 257 1.22 -11.94 2.97
N GLN A 258 2.36 -12.07 3.64
CA GLN A 258 3.68 -12.35 3.08
C GLN A 258 4.25 -13.58 3.78
N TYR A 259 5.04 -14.38 3.09
CA TYR A 259 5.66 -15.53 3.74
C TYR A 259 7.02 -15.89 3.16
N THR A 260 7.81 -16.58 3.98
CA THR A 260 8.99 -17.34 3.57
C THR A 260 8.85 -18.80 3.99
N ARG A 261 9.47 -19.68 3.21
CA ARG A 261 9.70 -21.08 3.58
C ARG A 261 11.17 -21.40 3.36
N SER A 262 11.89 -21.71 4.41
CA SER A 262 13.32 -21.97 4.36
C SER A 262 13.74 -22.95 5.45
N LYS A 263 14.61 -23.90 5.13
CA LYS A 263 15.19 -24.86 6.09
C LYS A 263 14.15 -25.58 6.96
N GLY A 264 12.99 -25.90 6.38
CA GLY A 264 11.88 -26.58 7.07
C GLY A 264 10.98 -25.69 7.92
N ILE A 265 11.26 -24.39 8.02
CA ILE A 265 10.43 -23.41 8.74
C ILE A 265 9.70 -22.53 7.75
N THR A 266 8.42 -22.27 8.02
CA THR A 266 7.67 -21.18 7.37
C THR A 266 7.38 -20.08 8.37
N LYS A 267 7.53 -18.83 7.91
CA LYS A 267 7.03 -17.64 8.63
C LYS A 267 6.06 -16.89 7.74
N ILE A 268 4.91 -16.55 8.31
CA ILE A 268 3.84 -15.83 7.61
C ILE A 268 3.49 -14.59 8.42
N THR A 269 3.53 -13.43 7.79
CA THR A 269 3.03 -12.19 8.39
C THR A 269 1.72 -11.80 7.72
N ALA A 270 0.67 -11.67 8.50
CA ALA A 270 -0.63 -11.15 8.09
C ALA A 270 -0.76 -9.69 8.50
N GLN A 271 -1.21 -8.84 7.59
CA GLN A 271 -1.47 -7.42 7.83
C GLN A 271 -2.96 -7.18 8.11
N PHE A 272 -3.23 -6.39 9.14
CA PHE A 272 -4.59 -5.97 9.55
C PHE A 272 -4.74 -4.44 9.41
N PRO A 273 -5.97 -3.94 9.26
CA PRO A 273 -6.26 -2.51 9.33
C PRO A 273 -6.31 -2.01 10.78
N PRO A 274 -6.38 -0.69 11.04
CA PRO A 274 -6.54 -0.14 12.39
C PRO A 274 -7.92 -0.44 12.96
N LEU A 275 -8.03 -1.62 13.55
CA LEU A 275 -9.21 -2.15 14.23
C LEU A 275 -9.47 -1.35 15.51
N GLY A 276 -10.75 -1.16 15.87
CA GLY A 276 -11.11 -0.47 17.12
C GLY A 276 -10.68 -1.26 18.35
N GLU A 277 -10.48 -0.58 19.48
CA GLU A 277 -10.04 -1.18 20.77
C GLU A 277 -10.91 -2.33 21.28
N LYS A 278 -12.16 -2.40 20.84
CA LYS A 278 -13.10 -3.48 21.22
C LYS A 278 -13.00 -4.72 20.35
N GLN A 279 -12.15 -4.69 19.32
CA GLN A 279 -11.95 -5.84 18.44
C GLN A 279 -10.95 -6.82 19.06
N PRO A 280 -11.09 -8.13 18.78
CA PRO A 280 -10.10 -9.11 19.19
C PRO A 280 -8.69 -8.79 18.67
N ASP A 281 -7.71 -9.04 19.52
CA ASP A 281 -6.29 -8.78 19.25
C ASP A 281 -5.51 -10.03 18.78
N LYS A 282 -6.23 -11.12 18.44
CA LYS A 282 -5.60 -12.39 18.03
C LYS A 282 -6.11 -12.87 16.68
N ALA A 283 -5.21 -13.45 15.93
CA ALA A 283 -5.49 -14.16 14.68
C ALA A 283 -4.92 -15.58 14.74
N SER A 284 -5.54 -16.51 14.01
CA SER A 284 -5.08 -17.90 13.93
C SER A 284 -4.60 -18.22 12.52
N LEU A 285 -3.62 -19.12 12.43
CA LEU A 285 -3.19 -19.74 11.19
C LEU A 285 -3.72 -21.17 11.13
N GLU A 286 -4.32 -21.54 10.00
CA GLU A 286 -4.80 -22.89 9.76
C GLU A 286 -4.19 -23.44 8.47
N PHE A 287 -3.86 -24.74 8.50
CA PHE A 287 -3.43 -25.49 7.33
C PHE A 287 -4.51 -26.48 6.90
N SER A 288 -4.56 -26.79 5.61
CA SER A 288 -5.39 -27.87 5.09
C SER A 288 -4.53 -29.06 4.68
N SER A 289 -4.89 -30.25 5.18
CA SER A 289 -4.30 -31.52 4.76
C SER A 289 -5.11 -32.22 3.67
N GLU A 290 -6.43 -32.01 3.64
CA GLU A 290 -7.40 -32.53 2.70
C GLU A 290 -8.43 -31.46 2.36
N ALA A 291 -9.16 -31.62 1.26
CA ALA A 291 -10.18 -30.68 0.87
C ALA A 291 -11.18 -30.42 2.02
N ASP A 292 -11.31 -29.13 2.37
CA ASP A 292 -12.22 -28.60 3.41
C ASP A 292 -11.93 -29.04 4.86
N GLN A 293 -10.80 -29.70 5.14
CA GLN A 293 -10.35 -29.99 6.50
C GLN A 293 -9.24 -29.04 6.92
N TRP A 294 -9.56 -28.10 7.80
CA TRP A 294 -8.64 -27.08 8.29
C TRP A 294 -8.24 -27.36 9.74
N GLU A 295 -6.96 -27.33 10.02
CA GLU A 295 -6.37 -27.50 11.34
C GLU A 295 -5.68 -26.22 11.77
N LYS A 296 -6.00 -25.73 12.97
CA LYS A 296 -5.29 -24.60 13.57
C LYS A 296 -3.90 -25.05 13.98
N VAL A 297 -2.88 -24.41 13.39
CA VAL A 297 -1.47 -24.73 13.64
C VAL A 297 -0.77 -23.68 14.49
N ASP A 298 -1.28 -22.46 14.52
CA ASP A 298 -0.70 -21.38 15.31
C ASP A 298 -1.74 -20.28 15.65
N GLU A 299 -1.49 -19.48 16.68
CA GLU A 299 -2.29 -18.32 17.06
C GLU A 299 -1.37 -17.22 17.61
N GLU A 300 -1.47 -16.04 17.01
CA GLU A 300 -0.62 -14.92 17.34
C GLU A 300 -1.39 -13.66 17.68
N THR A 301 -0.78 -12.85 18.54
CA THR A 301 -1.33 -11.53 18.89
C THR A 301 -0.96 -10.52 17.80
N ILE A 302 -1.94 -9.70 17.42
CA ILE A 302 -1.75 -8.60 16.48
C ILE A 302 -0.96 -7.50 17.19
N ASP A 303 0.19 -7.15 16.68
CA ASP A 303 1.01 -6.06 17.20
C ASP A 303 0.25 -4.74 17.10
N PRO A 304 0.13 -3.96 18.17
CA PRO A 304 -0.76 -2.80 18.20
C PRO A 304 -0.29 -1.62 17.35
N MET A 305 0.98 -1.57 16.96
CA MET A 305 1.53 -0.46 16.18
C MET A 305 1.64 -0.80 14.70
N SER A 306 2.23 -1.95 14.36
CA SER A 306 2.36 -2.42 12.97
C SER A 306 1.09 -3.06 12.43
N LEU A 307 0.15 -3.44 13.31
CA LEU A 307 -1.07 -4.17 12.99
C LEU A 307 -0.78 -5.46 12.22
N THR A 308 0.26 -6.20 12.63
CA THR A 308 0.66 -7.47 12.03
C THR A 308 0.60 -8.61 13.04
N ALA A 309 0.21 -9.80 12.56
CA ALA A 309 0.43 -11.06 13.26
C ALA A 309 1.44 -11.90 12.48
N THR A 310 2.49 -12.38 13.14
CA THR A 310 3.57 -13.17 12.50
C THR A 310 3.61 -14.57 13.08
N PHE A 311 3.21 -15.53 12.28
CA PHE A 311 3.17 -16.95 12.60
C PHE A 311 4.49 -17.62 12.22
N LYS A 312 4.95 -18.60 13.03
CA LYS A 312 6.17 -19.38 12.76
C LYS A 312 5.93 -20.86 13.00
N VAL A 313 5.95 -21.64 11.93
CA VAL A 313 5.59 -23.08 11.98
C VAL A 313 6.68 -23.92 11.36
N ASP A 314 7.01 -25.04 12.02
CA ASP A 314 7.84 -26.11 11.46
C ASP A 314 7.02 -26.90 10.43
N VAL A 315 7.50 -26.97 9.20
CA VAL A 315 6.89 -27.67 8.07
C VAL A 315 7.87 -28.66 7.44
N SER A 316 8.88 -29.09 8.19
CA SER A 316 9.91 -30.04 7.72
C SER A 316 9.34 -31.39 7.31
N ASP A 317 8.22 -31.80 7.90
CA ASP A 317 7.46 -33.00 7.61
C ASP A 317 6.49 -32.86 6.42
N LYS A 318 6.35 -31.66 5.84
CA LYS A 318 5.41 -31.32 4.76
C LYS A 318 6.14 -31.06 3.43
N PRO A 319 6.41 -32.07 2.61
CA PRO A 319 7.24 -31.89 1.40
C PRO A 319 6.51 -31.18 0.25
N GLY A 320 5.18 -31.13 0.27
CA GLY A 320 4.33 -30.55 -0.77
C GLY A 320 3.98 -29.08 -0.54
N ASP A 321 3.11 -28.57 -1.42
CA ASP A 321 2.43 -27.31 -1.22
C ASP A 321 1.45 -27.43 -0.04
N ILE A 322 1.31 -26.36 0.74
CA ILE A 322 0.46 -26.35 1.93
C ILE A 322 -0.58 -25.23 1.75
N PRO A 323 -1.85 -25.58 1.48
CA PRO A 323 -2.92 -24.59 1.55
C PRO A 323 -3.04 -24.05 2.97
N TYR A 324 -3.08 -22.74 3.11
CA TYR A 324 -3.25 -22.09 4.41
C TYR A 324 -4.34 -21.04 4.35
N ARG A 325 -4.83 -20.67 5.54
CA ARG A 325 -5.65 -19.48 5.73
C ARG A 325 -5.34 -18.82 7.06
N VAL A 326 -5.34 -17.49 7.06
CA VAL A 326 -5.38 -16.69 8.26
C VAL A 326 -6.84 -16.46 8.63
N VAL A 327 -7.17 -16.74 9.87
CA VAL A 327 -8.54 -16.67 10.40
C VAL A 327 -8.61 -15.53 11.39
N TYR A 328 -9.58 -14.64 11.21
CA TYR A 328 -9.83 -13.54 12.12
C TYR A 328 -11.32 -13.43 12.42
N THR A 329 -11.65 -13.49 13.71
CA THR A 329 -13.03 -13.34 14.19
C THR A 329 -13.18 -11.95 14.79
N TRP A 330 -14.10 -11.15 14.27
CA TRP A 330 -14.31 -9.77 14.67
C TRP A 330 -15.79 -9.47 14.95
N LEU A 331 -16.06 -8.29 15.49
CA LEU A 331 -17.38 -7.80 15.86
C LEU A 331 -17.81 -6.71 14.88
N PRO A 332 -18.52 -7.02 13.78
CA PRO A 332 -19.09 -5.97 12.95
C PRO A 332 -20.22 -5.25 13.68
N ALA A 333 -20.51 -4.05 13.22
CA ALA A 333 -21.53 -3.19 13.78
C ALA A 333 -22.90 -3.91 13.91
N GLY A 334 -23.47 -3.88 15.10
CA GLY A 334 -24.83 -4.35 15.37
C GLY A 334 -25.10 -5.84 15.08
N LYS A 335 -24.04 -6.65 14.91
CA LYS A 335 -24.13 -8.06 14.50
C LYS A 335 -23.42 -9.00 15.49
N GLU A 336 -23.69 -10.28 15.34
CA GLU A 336 -22.90 -11.34 15.98
C GLU A 336 -21.47 -11.38 15.43
N LYS A 337 -20.57 -12.05 16.15
CA LYS A 337 -19.19 -12.29 15.69
C LYS A 337 -19.16 -12.90 14.30
N VAL A 338 -18.35 -12.34 13.44
CA VAL A 338 -18.12 -12.83 12.06
C VAL A 338 -16.68 -13.33 11.97
N THR A 339 -16.50 -14.47 11.34
CA THR A 339 -15.17 -15.01 11.04
C THR A 339 -14.88 -14.81 9.58
N ASP A 340 -13.78 -14.13 9.29
CA ASP A 340 -13.24 -13.94 7.96
C ASP A 340 -11.97 -14.75 7.76
N TYR A 341 -11.70 -15.09 6.50
CA TYR A 341 -10.60 -15.95 6.08
C TYR A 341 -9.82 -15.28 4.96
N TYR A 342 -8.49 -15.28 5.08
CA TYR A 342 -7.60 -14.91 3.97
C TYR A 342 -6.73 -16.11 3.63
N ALA A 343 -6.96 -16.70 2.45
CA ALA A 343 -6.36 -17.96 2.04
C ALA A 343 -5.24 -17.76 1.01
N GLY A 344 -4.27 -18.66 1.04
CA GLY A 344 -3.17 -18.74 0.10
C GLY A 344 -2.53 -20.13 0.09
N THR A 345 -1.38 -20.22 -0.58
CA THR A 345 -0.62 -21.49 -0.68
C THR A 345 0.84 -21.24 -0.33
N ILE A 346 1.36 -21.95 0.68
CA ILE A 346 2.80 -22.04 0.93
C ILE A 346 3.35 -23.06 -0.06
N ARG A 347 4.11 -22.60 -1.04
CA ARG A 347 4.72 -23.47 -2.04
C ARG A 347 5.75 -24.40 -1.43
N LYS A 348 5.89 -25.62 -1.99
CA LYS A 348 7.01 -26.51 -1.67
C LYS A 348 8.32 -25.84 -2.08
N ASP A 349 9.41 -26.20 -1.39
CA ASP A 349 10.75 -25.80 -1.83
C ASP A 349 11.04 -26.40 -3.21
N PRO A 350 11.40 -25.61 -4.23
CA PRO A 350 11.54 -26.05 -5.62
C PRO A 350 12.89 -26.75 -5.88
N VAL A 351 13.38 -27.57 -4.97
CA VAL A 351 14.68 -28.28 -5.08
C VAL A 351 14.78 -29.21 -6.30
N ASP A 352 13.64 -29.63 -6.86
CA ASP A 352 13.57 -30.49 -8.04
C ASP A 352 13.62 -29.70 -9.36
N LYS A 353 13.58 -28.36 -9.31
CA LYS A 353 13.64 -27.54 -10.51
C LYS A 353 15.08 -27.30 -10.97
N GLU A 354 15.31 -27.42 -12.27
CA GLU A 354 16.59 -27.09 -12.90
C GLU A 354 16.83 -25.56 -12.97
N ILE A 355 15.74 -24.80 -13.09
CA ILE A 355 15.77 -23.34 -13.18
C ILE A 355 14.90 -22.75 -12.08
N ILE A 356 15.50 -21.95 -11.23
CA ILE A 356 14.80 -21.13 -10.23
C ILE A 356 14.57 -19.72 -10.79
N LYS A 357 13.33 -19.29 -10.79
CA LYS A 357 12.93 -17.97 -11.30
C LYS A 357 12.72 -17.00 -10.14
N VAL A 358 13.44 -15.89 -10.16
CA VAL A 358 13.30 -14.81 -9.19
C VAL A 358 12.72 -13.59 -9.90
N ALA A 359 11.63 -13.04 -9.39
CA ALA A 359 11.10 -11.74 -9.81
C ALA A 359 11.53 -10.68 -8.79
N ALA A 360 12.35 -9.74 -9.23
CA ALA A 360 12.86 -8.66 -8.38
C ALA A 360 12.21 -7.31 -8.75
N PHE A 361 11.85 -6.56 -7.72
CA PHE A 361 11.21 -5.24 -7.79
C PHE A 361 11.99 -4.25 -6.95
N THR A 362 12.03 -3.01 -7.40
CA THR A 362 12.62 -1.88 -6.69
C THR A 362 11.91 -0.60 -7.10
N GLY A 363 11.90 0.42 -6.23
CA GLY A 363 11.39 1.74 -6.55
C GLY A 363 9.91 1.73 -6.96
N ASN A 364 9.03 1.14 -6.16
CA ASN A 364 7.61 0.98 -6.47
C ASN A 364 6.84 2.29 -6.30
N ASN A 365 7.05 3.23 -7.23
CA ASN A 365 6.28 4.47 -7.30
C ASN A 365 4.84 4.16 -7.74
N ASP A 366 3.87 4.98 -7.29
CA ASP A 366 2.44 4.81 -7.57
C ASP A 366 1.98 5.36 -8.93
N LEU A 367 2.88 5.73 -9.81
CA LEU A 367 2.56 6.25 -11.16
C LEU A 367 1.76 5.26 -12.02
N GLY A 368 1.92 3.98 -11.79
CA GLY A 368 1.21 2.90 -12.48
C GLY A 368 0.19 2.17 -11.60
N PHE A 369 -0.10 2.68 -10.40
CA PHE A 369 -1.01 1.98 -9.46
C PHE A 369 -2.36 1.67 -10.10
N PRO A 370 -2.84 0.42 -10.01
CA PRO A 370 -2.31 -0.72 -9.24
C PRO A 370 -1.40 -1.69 -10.03
N ASN A 371 -0.68 -1.23 -11.02
CA ASN A 371 0.31 -1.99 -11.81
C ASN A 371 -0.17 -3.39 -12.27
N THR A 372 -1.45 -3.50 -12.62
CA THR A 372 -2.12 -4.78 -12.93
C THR A 372 -1.43 -5.54 -14.06
N GLU A 373 -0.96 -4.83 -15.10
CA GLU A 373 -0.25 -5.47 -16.22
C GLU A 373 1.09 -6.03 -15.77
N VAL A 374 1.81 -5.36 -14.87
CA VAL A 374 3.09 -5.86 -14.33
C VAL A 374 2.86 -7.11 -13.52
N THR A 375 1.91 -7.09 -12.56
CA THR A 375 1.63 -8.24 -11.70
C THR A 375 1.14 -9.44 -12.49
N GLN A 376 0.28 -9.26 -13.49
CA GLN A 376 -0.19 -10.33 -14.38
C GLN A 376 0.95 -10.92 -15.23
N ASN A 377 1.81 -10.09 -15.81
CA ASN A 377 2.97 -10.56 -16.57
C ASN A 377 3.95 -11.34 -15.69
N VAL A 378 4.21 -10.90 -14.47
CA VAL A 378 5.05 -11.64 -13.52
C VAL A 378 4.44 -13.00 -13.19
N LEU A 379 3.14 -13.07 -12.92
CA LEU A 379 2.44 -14.34 -12.65
C LEU A 379 2.52 -15.31 -13.83
N MET A 380 2.48 -14.83 -15.09
CA MET A 380 2.65 -15.69 -16.28
C MET A 380 4.05 -16.33 -16.35
N HIS A 381 5.06 -15.71 -15.74
CA HIS A 381 6.40 -16.31 -15.65
C HIS A 381 6.52 -17.36 -14.54
N ASP A 382 5.53 -17.48 -13.64
CA ASP A 382 5.51 -18.38 -12.49
C ASP A 382 6.84 -18.35 -11.69
N PRO A 383 7.16 -17.23 -11.04
CA PRO A 383 8.39 -17.10 -10.25
C PRO A 383 8.34 -17.96 -8.99
N ASP A 384 9.50 -18.45 -8.56
CA ASP A 384 9.68 -19.25 -7.35
C ASP A 384 9.92 -18.37 -6.11
N LEU A 385 10.38 -17.13 -6.32
CA LEU A 385 10.66 -16.15 -5.27
C LEU A 385 10.37 -14.75 -5.79
N LEU A 386 9.75 -13.93 -4.96
CA LEU A 386 9.61 -12.47 -5.16
C LEU A 386 10.64 -11.77 -4.27
N VAL A 387 11.31 -10.76 -4.80
CA VAL A 387 12.28 -9.94 -4.05
C VAL A 387 11.93 -8.47 -4.24
N TYR A 388 11.66 -7.76 -3.15
CA TYR A 388 11.41 -6.33 -3.10
C TYR A 388 12.58 -5.70 -2.34
N THR A 389 13.42 -4.94 -3.06
CA THR A 389 14.72 -4.46 -2.55
C THR A 389 14.65 -3.07 -1.92
N GLY A 390 13.48 -2.62 -1.58
CA GLY A 390 13.26 -1.31 -0.97
C GLY A 390 12.38 -0.41 -1.82
N ASP A 391 11.98 0.73 -1.23
CA ASP A 391 11.06 1.68 -1.82
C ASP A 391 9.73 1.05 -2.24
N GLN A 392 9.17 0.25 -1.36
CA GLN A 392 7.83 -0.29 -1.54
C GLN A 392 6.79 0.83 -1.48
N ILE A 393 7.13 1.92 -0.82
CA ILE A 393 6.32 3.13 -0.72
C ILE A 393 7.17 4.38 -0.97
N TYR A 394 6.51 5.48 -1.29
CA TYR A 394 7.08 6.83 -1.34
C TYR A 394 6.20 7.78 -0.54
N GLU A 395 6.76 8.87 -0.01
CA GLU A 395 6.05 9.84 0.83
C GLU A 395 4.79 10.42 0.16
N PRO A 396 4.79 10.76 -1.15
CA PRO A 396 3.60 11.30 -1.81
C PRO A 396 2.60 10.24 -2.26
N ARG A 397 2.88 8.93 -2.07
CA ARG A 397 2.00 7.85 -2.55
C ARG A 397 0.57 8.02 -2.06
N GLY A 398 -0.38 7.89 -2.99
CA GLY A 398 -1.79 8.07 -2.72
C GLY A 398 -2.24 9.53 -2.61
N GLY A 399 -1.39 10.51 -2.95
CA GLY A 399 -1.78 11.89 -3.24
C GLY A 399 -1.93 12.83 -2.05
N PHE A 400 -1.51 12.44 -0.82
CA PHE A 400 -1.71 13.24 0.40
C PHE A 400 -0.41 13.62 1.12
N GLY A 401 0.77 13.43 0.47
CA GLY A 401 2.05 13.68 1.11
C GLY A 401 2.33 12.70 2.25
N HIS A 402 3.03 13.16 3.29
CA HIS A 402 3.37 12.34 4.45
C HIS A 402 3.21 13.11 5.76
N VAL A 403 2.94 12.36 6.83
CA VAL A 403 2.82 12.85 8.21
C VAL A 403 4.02 12.35 9.01
N LEU A 404 4.78 13.27 9.62
CA LEU A 404 5.96 12.92 10.45
C LEU A 404 5.66 12.91 11.95
N SER A 405 4.61 13.63 12.37
CA SER A 405 4.20 13.73 13.77
C SER A 405 2.72 14.12 13.89
N PRO A 406 2.04 13.77 15.01
CA PRO A 406 2.52 12.85 16.05
C PRO A 406 2.67 11.41 15.53
N VAL A 407 3.35 10.55 16.27
CA VAL A 407 3.74 9.19 15.84
C VAL A 407 2.56 8.31 15.46
N ASP A 408 1.44 8.43 16.16
CA ASP A 408 0.22 7.68 15.88
C ASP A 408 -0.37 8.03 14.50
N LEU A 409 -0.43 9.32 14.16
CA LEU A 409 -0.87 9.75 12.82
C LEU A 409 0.14 9.37 11.72
N ALA A 410 1.44 9.51 12.00
CA ALA A 410 2.50 9.06 11.09
C ALA A 410 2.43 7.54 10.83
N THR A 411 2.04 6.77 11.84
CA THR A 411 1.83 5.32 11.72
C THR A 411 0.68 5.00 10.76
N ILE A 412 -0.48 5.63 10.94
CA ILE A 412 -1.64 5.38 10.06
C ILE A 412 -1.38 5.90 8.63
N ASP A 413 -0.67 7.01 8.47
CA ASP A 413 -0.25 7.53 7.17
C ASP A 413 0.65 6.53 6.42
N TYR A 414 1.67 5.99 7.10
CA TYR A 414 2.52 4.93 6.56
C TYR A 414 1.70 3.67 6.22
N LEU A 415 0.89 3.18 7.16
CA LEU A 415 0.11 1.95 6.97
C LEU A 415 -0.83 2.06 5.78
N ARG A 416 -1.44 3.22 5.53
CA ARG A 416 -2.27 3.43 4.33
C ARG A 416 -1.49 3.17 3.04
N LYS A 417 -0.25 3.66 2.94
CA LYS A 417 0.61 3.45 1.77
C LYS A 417 1.06 1.99 1.65
N TRP A 418 1.35 1.37 2.79
CA TRP A 418 1.66 -0.05 2.88
C TRP A 418 0.47 -0.93 2.48
N TYR A 419 -0.75 -0.51 2.82
CA TYR A 419 -1.96 -1.20 2.36
C TYR A 419 -2.16 -1.08 0.84
N MET A 420 -1.78 0.03 0.23
CA MET A 420 -1.76 0.15 -1.24
C MET A 420 -0.79 -0.87 -1.86
N PHE A 421 0.40 -1.06 -1.29
CA PHE A 421 1.33 -2.10 -1.71
C PHE A 421 0.69 -3.49 -1.62
N GLY A 422 0.10 -3.82 -0.49
CA GLY A 422 -0.60 -5.09 -0.30
C GLY A 422 -1.81 -5.27 -1.23
N TRP A 423 -2.52 -4.20 -1.54
CA TRP A 423 -3.66 -4.21 -2.47
C TRP A 423 -3.22 -4.44 -3.93
N GLU A 424 -2.01 -4.04 -4.25
CA GLU A 424 -1.38 -4.20 -5.56
C GLU A 424 -0.81 -5.62 -5.75
N TYR A 425 -0.02 -6.10 -4.77
CA TYR A 425 0.77 -7.33 -4.88
C TYR A 425 0.20 -8.52 -4.10
N GLY A 426 -0.87 -8.35 -3.33
CA GLY A 426 -1.37 -9.36 -2.39
C GLY A 426 -1.69 -10.72 -3.02
N GLU A 427 -2.14 -10.75 -4.28
CA GLU A 427 -2.40 -12.01 -5.01
C GLU A 427 -1.12 -12.81 -5.24
N MET A 428 0.00 -12.15 -5.51
CA MET A 428 1.30 -12.81 -5.63
C MET A 428 1.84 -13.21 -4.26
N LEU A 429 1.80 -12.28 -3.29
CA LEU A 429 2.38 -12.45 -1.96
C LEU A 429 1.79 -13.61 -1.18
N ARG A 430 0.49 -13.88 -1.31
CA ARG A 430 -0.16 -15.00 -0.61
C ARG A 430 0.19 -16.38 -1.18
N ASN A 431 0.73 -16.44 -2.41
CA ASN A 431 0.96 -17.70 -3.12
C ASN A 431 2.43 -17.95 -3.49
N ILE A 432 3.29 -16.94 -3.38
CA ILE A 432 4.71 -17.02 -3.75
C ILE A 432 5.54 -16.52 -2.58
N PRO A 433 6.58 -17.25 -2.13
CA PRO A 433 7.44 -16.77 -1.06
C PRO A 433 8.10 -15.46 -1.47
N SER A 434 8.29 -14.56 -0.52
CA SER A 434 8.80 -13.22 -0.79
C SER A 434 9.88 -12.78 0.19
N VAL A 435 10.76 -11.93 -0.28
CA VAL A 435 11.66 -11.11 0.52
C VAL A 435 11.26 -9.66 0.30
N ALA A 436 11.01 -8.93 1.36
CA ALA A 436 10.87 -7.47 1.32
C ALA A 436 11.85 -6.87 2.33
N ILE A 437 12.60 -5.87 1.91
CA ILE A 437 13.56 -5.15 2.76
C ILE A 437 13.32 -3.65 2.63
N THR A 438 13.46 -2.92 3.72
CA THR A 438 13.20 -1.47 3.76
C THR A 438 14.36 -0.68 3.17
N ASP A 439 14.05 0.41 2.44
CA ASP A 439 15.01 1.41 2.02
C ASP A 439 14.64 2.79 2.61
N ASP A 440 15.19 3.87 2.11
CA ASP A 440 15.12 5.21 2.67
C ASP A 440 13.70 5.81 2.62
N HIS A 441 13.00 5.74 1.48
CA HIS A 441 11.63 6.21 1.38
C HIS A 441 10.67 5.44 2.28
N ASP A 442 10.89 4.13 2.50
CA ASP A 442 10.08 3.32 3.42
C ASP A 442 10.12 3.87 4.86
N VAL A 443 11.23 4.50 5.25
CA VAL A 443 11.41 5.12 6.58
C VAL A 443 11.33 6.65 6.55
N TYR A 444 10.75 7.22 5.49
CA TYR A 444 10.51 8.67 5.31
C TYR A 444 11.79 9.49 5.38
N HIS A 445 12.82 9.07 4.68
CA HIS A 445 14.12 9.74 4.73
C HIS A 445 14.56 10.41 3.43
N GLY A 446 14.46 9.79 2.31
CA GLY A 446 14.92 10.30 1.01
C GLY A 446 16.36 9.96 0.66
N ASN A 447 17.32 9.88 1.57
CA ASN A 447 18.62 9.23 1.48
C ASN A 447 19.02 8.81 2.87
N ILE A 448 19.16 7.52 3.14
CA ILE A 448 19.49 7.06 4.47
C ILE A 448 20.91 6.54 4.58
N TRP A 449 21.67 7.15 5.50
CA TRP A 449 22.95 6.65 6.01
C TRP A 449 22.77 6.42 7.49
N GLY A 450 22.35 5.20 7.87
CA GLY A 450 21.87 4.90 9.22
C GLY A 450 22.94 4.90 10.31
N ALA A 451 24.24 4.81 9.94
CA ALA A 451 25.39 4.89 10.86
C ALA A 451 25.22 4.02 12.13
N GLY A 452 24.72 2.78 11.94
CA GLY A 452 24.45 1.84 13.02
C GLY A 452 23.23 2.20 13.86
N GLY A 453 22.17 2.75 13.25
CA GLY A 453 20.93 3.15 13.94
C GLY A 453 21.03 4.49 14.67
N LYS A 454 21.92 5.39 14.25
CA LYS A 454 22.06 6.73 14.84
C LYS A 454 20.79 7.56 14.61
N LYS A 455 20.49 8.45 15.55
CA LYS A 455 19.46 9.49 15.38
C LYS A 455 20.00 10.58 14.45
N ALA A 456 19.21 10.98 13.45
CA ALA A 456 19.54 12.12 12.64
C ALA A 456 19.56 13.41 13.48
N THR A 457 20.53 14.27 13.20
CA THR A 457 20.63 15.57 13.85
C THR A 457 20.42 16.62 12.75
N PRO A 458 19.25 17.28 12.71
CA PRO A 458 18.98 18.26 11.68
C PRO A 458 19.94 19.45 11.80
N ASP A 459 20.51 19.89 10.68
CA ASP A 459 21.20 21.15 10.59
C ASP A 459 20.16 22.28 10.54
N PRO A 460 20.06 23.15 11.54
CA PRO A 460 19.07 24.24 11.57
C PRO A 460 19.23 25.25 10.43
N ASN A 461 20.37 25.22 9.72
CA ASN A 461 20.64 26.09 8.57
C ASN A 461 20.29 25.46 7.22
N GLN A 462 19.94 24.17 7.18
CA GLN A 462 19.55 23.46 5.97
C GLN A 462 18.06 23.23 5.92
N LYS A 463 17.44 23.57 4.79
CA LYS A 463 16.01 23.31 4.56
C LYS A 463 15.72 21.84 4.21
N VAL A 464 16.74 21.07 3.84
CA VAL A 464 16.62 19.70 3.38
C VAL A 464 17.41 18.79 4.31
N TRP A 465 16.73 17.84 4.93
CA TRP A 465 17.31 16.88 5.89
C TRP A 465 17.82 15.59 5.24
N GLN A 466 17.81 15.56 3.92
CA GLN A 466 18.07 14.37 3.13
C GLN A 466 19.49 13.81 3.32
N ASP A 467 20.46 14.69 3.51
CA ASP A 467 21.86 14.32 3.71
C ASP A 467 22.30 14.25 5.19
N ASP A 468 21.37 14.30 6.14
CA ASP A 468 21.68 14.13 7.56
C ASP A 468 21.78 12.63 7.88
N GLY A 469 22.93 12.19 8.40
CA GLY A 469 23.11 10.78 8.77
C GLY A 469 22.26 10.35 9.95
N GLY A 470 21.71 9.14 9.90
CA GLY A 470 20.84 8.55 10.91
C GLY A 470 19.37 8.58 10.54
N TYR A 471 18.52 8.18 11.48
CA TYR A 471 17.06 8.10 11.29
C TYR A 471 16.38 9.37 11.78
N LYS A 472 15.48 9.93 10.97
CA LYS A 472 14.61 11.09 11.31
C LYS A 472 13.46 10.69 12.22
N MET A 473 12.80 9.60 11.86
CA MET A 473 11.64 9.11 12.60
C MET A 473 12.05 8.45 13.91
N PRO A 474 11.19 8.45 14.94
CA PRO A 474 11.43 7.78 16.20
C PRO A 474 11.70 6.26 16.03
N PRO A 475 12.54 5.64 16.87
CA PRO A 475 12.93 4.24 16.69
C PRO A 475 11.75 3.25 16.78
N GLU A 476 10.74 3.54 17.58
CA GLU A 476 9.51 2.72 17.65
C GLU A 476 8.76 2.72 16.32
N TRP A 477 8.73 3.86 15.62
CA TRP A 477 8.11 3.96 14.31
C TRP A 477 8.94 3.24 13.24
N VAL A 478 10.27 3.36 13.26
CA VAL A 478 11.16 2.61 12.35
C VAL A 478 11.01 1.11 12.57
N ASN A 479 10.96 0.65 13.81
CA ASN A 479 10.73 -0.76 14.13
C ASN A 479 9.35 -1.24 13.65
N MET A 480 8.33 -0.40 13.70
CA MET A 480 7.00 -0.70 13.16
C MET A 480 7.07 -0.89 11.64
N VAL A 481 7.73 0.02 10.92
CA VAL A 481 7.93 -0.10 9.46
C VAL A 481 8.66 -1.39 9.11
N GLU A 482 9.80 -1.64 9.74
CA GLU A 482 10.59 -2.86 9.51
C GLU A 482 9.76 -4.11 9.80
N ARG A 483 8.97 -4.12 10.90
CA ARG A 483 8.11 -5.24 11.24
C ARG A 483 7.06 -5.51 10.15
N THR A 484 6.45 -4.50 9.56
CA THR A 484 5.46 -4.70 8.48
C THR A 484 6.08 -5.35 7.25
N GLN A 485 7.32 -5.03 6.93
CA GLN A 485 7.97 -5.46 5.70
C GLN A 485 8.82 -6.73 5.87
N THR A 486 9.44 -6.94 7.03
CA THR A 486 10.49 -7.96 7.18
C THR A 486 10.17 -9.08 8.17
N SER A 487 9.08 -9.00 8.95
CA SER A 487 8.82 -9.99 10.01
C SER A 487 8.55 -11.42 9.51
N HIS A 488 8.18 -11.58 8.22
CA HIS A 488 8.03 -12.88 7.57
C HIS A 488 9.37 -13.51 7.12
N LEU A 489 10.48 -12.77 7.17
CA LEU A 489 11.82 -13.31 6.88
C LEU A 489 12.24 -14.34 7.94
N PRO A 490 13.19 -15.25 7.66
CA PRO A 490 13.81 -16.05 8.71
C PRO A 490 14.34 -15.18 9.85
N ASP A 491 14.49 -15.79 11.04
CA ASP A 491 14.99 -15.04 12.19
C ASP A 491 16.35 -14.40 11.89
N PRO A 492 16.63 -13.20 12.42
CA PRO A 492 17.92 -12.53 12.23
C PRO A 492 19.09 -13.40 12.70
N TYR A 493 20.21 -13.37 11.97
CA TYR A 493 21.43 -14.07 12.34
C TYR A 493 21.94 -13.65 13.73
N ASP A 494 21.94 -12.35 14.02
CA ASP A 494 22.19 -11.79 15.34
C ASP A 494 21.07 -10.79 15.67
N PRO A 495 20.14 -11.14 16.56
CA PRO A 495 18.95 -10.33 16.83
C PRO A 495 19.21 -9.11 17.71
N ALA A 496 20.46 -8.88 18.16
CA ALA A 496 20.77 -7.72 19.00
C ALA A 496 20.46 -6.42 18.25
N PRO A 497 19.65 -5.50 18.81
CA PRO A 497 19.34 -4.25 18.15
C PRO A 497 20.57 -3.36 17.96
N VAL A 498 20.50 -2.42 17.04
CA VAL A 498 21.49 -1.36 16.87
C VAL A 498 21.18 -0.17 17.79
N LYS A 499 21.87 0.97 17.60
CA LYS A 499 21.62 2.18 18.41
C LYS A 499 20.15 2.54 18.45
N GLN A 500 19.72 3.23 19.49
CA GLN A 500 18.34 3.59 19.78
C GLN A 500 17.37 2.40 19.98
N GLY A 501 17.83 1.15 19.94
CA GLY A 501 16.97 -0.02 20.00
C GLY A 501 16.27 -0.34 18.68
N ILE A 502 16.81 0.15 17.55
CA ILE A 502 16.30 -0.22 16.21
C ILE A 502 16.66 -1.69 15.96
N SER A 503 15.67 -2.46 15.54
CA SER A 503 15.77 -3.89 15.24
C SER A 503 16.68 -4.16 14.04
N VAL A 504 17.00 -5.43 13.84
CA VAL A 504 17.75 -5.91 12.67
C VAL A 504 17.04 -7.10 12.06
N TYR A 505 17.21 -7.30 10.75
CA TYR A 505 16.62 -8.42 10.03
C TYR A 505 17.59 -9.20 9.13
N TYR A 506 18.88 -8.83 9.09
CA TYR A 506 19.82 -9.55 8.22
C TYR A 506 19.92 -11.03 8.61
N THR A 507 19.81 -11.87 7.59
CA THR A 507 19.66 -13.32 7.73
C THR A 507 20.02 -14.04 6.43
N ASP A 508 19.89 -15.37 6.42
CA ASP A 508 19.95 -16.16 5.19
C ASP A 508 18.73 -17.08 5.04
N MET A 509 18.39 -17.38 3.81
CA MET A 509 17.34 -18.32 3.45
C MET A 509 17.74 -19.18 2.26
N ASN A 510 17.17 -20.39 2.17
CA ASN A 510 17.37 -21.28 1.05
C ASN A 510 16.07 -21.47 0.26
N VAL A 511 16.15 -21.37 -1.07
CA VAL A 511 15.07 -21.66 -2.00
C VAL A 511 15.64 -22.40 -3.20
N GLY A 512 15.18 -23.63 -3.47
CA GLY A 512 15.60 -24.41 -4.63
C GLY A 512 17.11 -24.67 -4.72
N GLY A 513 17.80 -24.79 -3.58
CA GLY A 513 19.25 -24.98 -3.53
C GLY A 513 20.06 -23.68 -3.70
N ILE A 514 19.41 -22.53 -3.77
CA ILE A 514 20.08 -21.24 -3.74
C ILE A 514 19.99 -20.69 -2.31
N SER A 515 21.16 -20.38 -1.72
CA SER A 515 21.24 -19.69 -0.43
C SER A 515 21.32 -18.19 -0.65
N PHE A 516 20.33 -17.45 -0.16
CA PHE A 516 20.22 -15.99 -0.25
C PHE A 516 20.66 -15.37 1.09
N ALA A 517 21.72 -14.55 1.08
CA ALA A 517 21.98 -13.67 2.19
C ALA A 517 21.20 -12.36 2.00
N ILE A 518 20.46 -11.97 3.01
CA ILE A 518 19.69 -10.72 3.06
C ILE A 518 20.43 -9.81 4.02
N ILE A 519 20.86 -8.64 3.56
CA ILE A 519 21.65 -7.68 4.34
C ILE A 519 20.96 -6.32 4.45
N GLU A 520 21.46 -5.48 5.34
CA GLU A 520 20.95 -4.15 5.65
C GLU A 520 22.06 -3.12 5.45
N ASP A 521 22.47 -2.86 4.22
CA ASP A 521 23.56 -1.93 3.93
C ASP A 521 23.21 -0.49 4.38
N ARG A 522 22.00 -0.02 4.14
CA ARG A 522 21.54 1.32 4.56
C ARG A 522 21.65 1.56 6.06
N LYS A 523 21.35 0.56 6.88
CA LYS A 523 21.34 0.71 8.35
C LYS A 523 22.71 1.02 8.93
N TRP A 524 23.80 0.51 8.34
CA TRP A 524 25.18 0.73 8.82
C TRP A 524 25.93 1.79 8.02
N LYS A 525 25.54 2.05 6.78
CA LYS A 525 26.22 2.94 5.84
C LYS A 525 26.52 4.30 6.45
N THR A 526 27.78 4.72 6.37
CA THR A 526 28.25 5.98 6.93
C THR A 526 27.87 7.15 6.05
N ASN A 527 27.33 8.23 6.64
CA ASN A 527 27.05 9.47 5.96
C ASN A 527 28.36 10.09 5.40
N PRO A 528 28.43 10.39 4.10
CA PRO A 528 29.59 11.01 3.50
C PRO A 528 29.99 12.35 4.13
N LYS A 529 29.03 13.19 4.55
CA LYS A 529 29.32 14.46 5.23
C LYS A 529 30.04 14.28 6.58
N ALA A 530 29.94 13.11 7.21
CA ALA A 530 30.57 12.85 8.49
C ALA A 530 32.08 12.61 8.38
N VAL A 531 32.59 12.22 7.22
CA VAL A 531 33.96 11.72 7.03
C VAL A 531 34.68 12.34 5.83
N LEU A 532 33.98 12.99 4.92
CA LEU A 532 34.57 13.69 3.76
C LEU A 532 34.78 15.19 4.07
N PRO A 533 35.73 15.84 3.40
CA PRO A 533 35.95 17.27 3.58
C PRO A 533 34.72 18.13 3.30
N GLU A 534 34.42 19.09 4.18
CA GLU A 534 33.30 20.03 4.03
C GLU A 534 33.32 20.81 2.69
N SER A 535 34.52 20.99 2.12
CA SER A 535 34.72 21.66 0.82
C SER A 535 34.05 20.93 -0.37
N LEU A 536 33.67 19.67 -0.20
CA LEU A 536 32.95 18.89 -1.22
C LEU A 536 31.51 19.35 -1.43
N LYS A 537 30.89 19.93 -0.38
CA LYS A 537 29.47 20.37 -0.44
C LYS A 537 28.58 19.30 -1.05
N ILE A 538 28.26 18.28 -0.27
CA ILE A 538 27.42 17.19 -0.72
C ILE A 538 25.94 17.62 -0.65
N SER A 539 25.20 17.37 -1.71
CA SER A 539 23.75 17.59 -1.78
C SER A 539 23.09 16.41 -2.46
N ASN A 540 22.07 15.84 -1.84
CA ASN A 540 21.36 14.65 -2.34
C ASN A 540 22.30 13.48 -2.68
N GLY A 541 23.32 13.24 -1.84
CA GLY A 541 24.30 12.19 -2.12
C GLY A 541 25.36 12.54 -3.15
N TRP A 542 25.28 13.69 -3.82
CA TRP A 542 26.20 14.09 -4.88
C TRP A 542 27.14 15.20 -4.43
N PRO A 543 28.45 15.17 -4.83
CA PRO A 543 29.34 16.31 -4.63
C PRO A 543 28.97 17.46 -5.57
N GLU A 544 28.69 18.64 -5.03
CA GLU A 544 28.37 19.84 -5.83
C GLU A 544 29.58 20.40 -6.60
N ASN A 545 30.77 19.91 -6.26
CA ASN A 545 32.00 20.39 -6.88
C ASN A 545 32.47 19.45 -7.99
N SER A 546 32.17 19.77 -9.25
CA SER A 546 32.56 19.01 -10.44
C SER A 546 34.09 18.81 -10.63
N ARG A 547 34.92 19.42 -9.80
CA ARG A 547 36.39 19.22 -9.83
C ARG A 547 36.81 17.92 -9.10
N PHE A 548 35.91 17.27 -8.37
CA PHE A 548 36.17 16.00 -7.71
C PHE A 548 35.82 14.81 -8.63
N ASN A 549 36.43 14.77 -9.80
CA ASN A 549 36.23 13.68 -10.76
C ASN A 549 37.09 12.42 -10.42
N ASP A 550 37.94 12.48 -9.41
CA ASP A 550 38.70 11.31 -8.96
C ASP A 550 37.94 10.56 -7.86
N PRO A 551 37.39 9.36 -8.15
CA PRO A 551 36.69 8.54 -7.15
C PRO A 551 37.51 8.22 -5.89
N LYS A 552 38.84 8.35 -5.96
CA LYS A 552 39.73 8.15 -4.80
C LYS A 552 39.62 9.26 -3.77
N LEU A 553 39.20 10.44 -4.18
CA LEU A 553 38.97 11.59 -3.30
C LEU A 553 37.62 11.48 -2.58
N LEU A 554 36.73 10.63 -3.07
CA LEU A 554 35.41 10.35 -2.51
C LEU A 554 35.45 9.06 -1.68
N ASP A 555 36.47 8.83 -0.88
CA ASP A 555 36.60 7.64 -0.05
C ASP A 555 37.16 7.99 1.34
N SER A 556 36.79 7.21 2.32
CA SER A 556 37.33 7.29 3.68
C SER A 556 37.44 5.89 4.27
N LYS A 557 38.59 5.61 4.84
CA LYS A 557 38.81 4.34 5.58
C LYS A 557 38.02 4.22 6.89
N GLU A 558 37.50 5.35 7.38
CA GLU A 558 36.66 5.38 8.58
C GLU A 558 35.19 5.15 8.30
N ALA A 559 34.84 5.10 7.03
CA ALA A 559 33.45 4.88 6.61
C ALA A 559 33.09 3.39 6.57
N GLU A 560 31.94 3.04 7.11
CA GLU A 560 31.38 1.69 7.15
C GLU A 560 30.27 1.54 6.06
N LEU A 561 30.14 0.36 5.50
CA LEU A 561 29.02 -0.04 4.65
C LEU A 561 28.12 -1.04 5.40
N LEU A 562 28.68 -2.15 5.87
CA LEU A 562 27.93 -3.24 6.49
C LEU A 562 28.16 -3.34 8.00
N GLY A 563 29.27 -2.81 8.49
CA GLY A 563 29.73 -2.96 9.88
C GLY A 563 30.19 -4.40 10.22
N ASP A 564 30.94 -4.53 11.29
CA ASP A 564 31.60 -5.78 11.71
C ASP A 564 30.62 -6.96 11.85
N ARG A 565 29.39 -6.71 12.31
CA ARG A 565 28.39 -7.76 12.55
C ARG A 565 27.93 -8.43 11.25
N GLN A 566 27.60 -7.64 10.23
CA GLN A 566 27.20 -8.21 8.93
C GLN A 566 28.38 -8.78 8.16
N GLU A 567 29.58 -8.23 8.30
CA GLU A 567 30.79 -8.82 7.71
C GLU A 567 31.12 -10.18 8.34
N ALA A 568 30.96 -10.34 9.66
CA ALA A 568 31.08 -11.61 10.35
C ALA A 568 30.02 -12.61 9.86
N PHE A 569 28.77 -12.18 9.72
CA PHE A 569 27.69 -12.97 9.13
C PHE A 569 28.05 -13.44 7.70
N LEU A 570 28.49 -12.53 6.84
CA LEU A 570 28.84 -12.85 5.46
C LEU A 570 30.04 -13.80 5.37
N ASN A 571 31.07 -13.65 6.23
CA ASN A 571 32.19 -14.58 6.27
C ASN A 571 31.75 -15.99 6.67
N HIS A 572 30.79 -16.14 7.58
CA HIS A 572 30.18 -17.43 7.91
C HIS A 572 29.36 -17.96 6.75
N TRP A 573 28.45 -17.14 6.18
CA TRP A 573 27.53 -17.51 5.11
C TRP A 573 28.27 -17.97 3.83
N VAL A 574 29.34 -17.29 3.39
CA VAL A 574 30.08 -17.70 2.17
C VAL A 574 30.74 -19.06 2.32
N ALA A 575 31.04 -19.47 3.54
CA ALA A 575 31.65 -20.78 3.85
C ALA A 575 30.62 -21.90 4.03
N ASP A 576 29.37 -21.57 4.35
CA ASP A 576 28.29 -22.54 4.62
C ASP A 576 27.63 -23.01 3.33
N TRP A 577 27.85 -24.25 2.93
CA TRP A 577 27.23 -24.93 1.81
C TRP A 577 26.26 -26.04 2.26
N SER A 578 25.76 -25.97 3.47
CA SER A 578 24.76 -26.88 4.01
C SER A 578 23.41 -26.74 3.31
N HIS A 579 22.41 -27.52 3.72
CA HIS A 579 21.02 -27.48 3.18
C HIS A 579 20.93 -27.64 1.66
N GLN A 580 21.77 -28.48 1.07
CA GLN A 580 21.81 -28.74 -0.38
C GLN A 580 22.11 -27.48 -1.22
N THR A 581 22.82 -26.51 -0.64
CA THR A 581 23.19 -25.28 -1.33
C THR A 581 24.13 -25.58 -2.51
N ILE A 582 23.73 -25.15 -3.70
CA ILE A 582 24.52 -25.28 -4.95
C ILE A 582 24.91 -23.92 -5.52
N MET A 583 24.25 -22.84 -5.08
CA MET A 583 24.49 -21.48 -5.54
C MET A 583 24.23 -20.51 -4.39
N LYS A 584 24.85 -19.34 -4.46
CA LYS A 584 24.62 -18.26 -3.50
C LYS A 584 24.19 -16.98 -4.19
N SER A 585 23.31 -16.22 -3.53
CA SER A 585 22.88 -14.90 -3.97
C SER A 585 22.84 -13.96 -2.78
N LEU A 586 23.19 -12.69 -2.99
CA LEU A 586 23.11 -11.63 -2.00
C LEU A 586 21.95 -10.70 -2.37
N ILE A 587 21.19 -10.26 -1.38
CA ILE A 587 20.13 -9.26 -1.53
C ILE A 587 20.48 -8.08 -0.64
N SER A 588 20.52 -6.88 -1.21
CA SER A 588 20.73 -5.61 -0.51
C SER A 588 19.79 -4.52 -1.02
N GLN A 589 19.69 -3.41 -0.30
CA GLN A 589 18.97 -2.23 -0.75
C GLN A 589 19.69 -1.60 -1.93
N THR A 590 20.91 -1.11 -1.71
CA THR A 590 21.67 -0.40 -2.75
C THR A 590 22.63 -1.31 -3.51
N ILE A 591 22.87 -0.95 -4.75
CA ILE A 591 23.87 -1.61 -5.61
C ILE A 591 25.27 -1.21 -5.16
N PHE A 592 26.12 -2.19 -4.88
CA PHE A 592 27.52 -1.92 -4.52
C PHE A 592 28.54 -2.88 -5.16
N ALA A 593 28.14 -4.06 -5.60
CA ALA A 593 29.03 -4.98 -6.30
C ALA A 593 29.39 -4.50 -7.71
N THR A 594 28.50 -3.76 -8.36
CA THR A 594 28.70 -3.12 -9.67
C THR A 594 28.56 -1.62 -9.49
N ILE A 595 29.36 -0.84 -10.21
CA ILE A 595 29.28 0.62 -10.22
C ILE A 595 28.75 1.04 -11.58
N ALA A 596 27.66 1.83 -11.60
CA ALA A 596 27.14 2.43 -12.81
C ALA A 596 28.10 3.50 -13.36
N THR A 597 28.07 3.76 -14.66
CA THR A 597 28.74 4.89 -15.29
C THR A 597 27.70 5.87 -15.83
N LEU A 598 27.97 7.14 -15.67
CA LEU A 598 27.15 8.25 -16.15
C LEU A 598 28.04 9.27 -16.91
N PRO A 599 27.46 10.12 -17.77
CA PRO A 599 28.18 11.23 -18.36
C PRO A 599 28.88 12.06 -17.27
N ASP A 600 30.11 12.52 -17.55
CA ASP A 600 30.92 13.35 -16.62
C ASP A 600 30.22 14.67 -16.23
N SER A 601 29.22 15.08 -16.98
CA SER A 601 28.36 16.24 -16.72
C SER A 601 27.21 15.94 -15.73
N ALA A 602 26.99 14.68 -15.33
CA ALA A 602 25.95 14.33 -14.36
C ALA A 602 26.38 14.75 -12.95
N ILE A 603 25.58 15.57 -12.30
CA ILE A 603 25.79 16.11 -10.94
C ILE A 603 24.58 15.87 -10.03
N SER A 604 23.63 15.11 -10.47
CA SER A 604 22.41 14.70 -9.75
C SER A 604 21.84 13.46 -10.41
N ASP A 605 20.84 12.87 -9.79
CA ASP A 605 20.16 11.68 -10.27
C ASP A 605 19.74 11.79 -11.75
N VAL A 606 20.10 10.79 -12.52
CA VAL A 606 19.80 10.72 -13.95
C VAL A 606 19.05 9.42 -14.22
N VAL A 607 17.78 9.54 -14.58
CA VAL A 607 16.94 8.40 -14.84
C VAL A 607 16.70 8.15 -16.33
N VAL A 608 16.55 6.89 -16.71
CA VAL A 608 15.98 6.50 -18.01
C VAL A 608 14.57 7.09 -18.09
N PRO A 609 14.16 7.76 -19.17
CA PRO A 609 14.76 7.79 -20.53
C PRO A 609 15.69 8.98 -20.85
N ARG A 610 16.16 9.71 -19.87
CA ARG A 610 17.06 10.86 -20.11
C ARG A 610 18.49 10.44 -20.50
N LEU A 611 18.86 9.20 -20.19
CA LEU A 611 20.14 8.64 -20.59
C LEU A 611 20.15 8.29 -22.08
N ARG A 612 21.34 8.47 -22.72
CA ARG A 612 21.55 8.00 -24.08
C ARG A 612 21.46 6.47 -24.11
N ILE A 613 20.61 5.94 -24.97
CA ILE A 613 20.56 4.51 -25.26
C ILE A 613 21.73 4.16 -26.18
N THR A 614 22.68 3.39 -25.66
CA THR A 614 23.84 2.92 -26.42
C THR A 614 23.56 1.59 -27.11
N LYS A 615 24.26 1.31 -28.22
CA LYS A 615 24.21 -0.03 -28.83
C LYS A 615 25.06 -1.02 -28.03
N PRO A 616 24.77 -2.32 -28.08
CA PRO A 616 25.60 -3.33 -27.44
C PRO A 616 27.07 -3.19 -27.86
N GLY A 617 27.97 -3.07 -26.87
CA GLY A 617 29.41 -2.87 -27.10
C GLY A 617 29.85 -1.43 -27.41
N GLU A 618 28.92 -0.48 -27.43
CA GLU A 618 29.20 0.96 -27.49
C GLU A 618 29.34 1.53 -26.09
N TYR A 619 30.46 2.16 -25.80
CA TYR A 619 30.72 2.84 -24.51
C TYR A 619 30.86 4.33 -24.78
N PRO A 620 30.07 5.21 -24.15
CA PRO A 620 30.24 6.66 -24.31
C PRO A 620 31.63 7.11 -23.81
N GLU A 621 32.32 7.91 -24.59
CA GLU A 621 33.71 8.33 -24.31
C GLU A 621 33.84 9.15 -23.02
N ASN A 622 32.77 9.86 -22.62
CA ASN A 622 32.77 10.78 -21.48
C ASN A 622 32.07 10.19 -20.27
N ASP A 623 31.71 8.90 -20.27
CA ASP A 623 31.12 8.26 -19.10
C ASP A 623 32.21 7.94 -18.08
N ILE A 624 31.94 8.34 -16.83
CA ILE A 624 32.77 8.06 -15.66
C ILE A 624 31.96 7.24 -14.62
N PRO A 625 32.61 6.54 -13.71
CA PRO A 625 31.91 5.95 -12.56
C PRO A 625 31.10 7.03 -11.85
N THR A 626 29.82 6.73 -11.58
CA THR A 626 28.93 7.70 -10.95
C THR A 626 29.48 8.18 -9.63
N GLN A 627 29.26 9.44 -9.32
CA GLN A 627 29.63 10.09 -8.06
C GLN A 627 28.48 10.07 -7.04
N ASP A 628 27.40 9.40 -7.37
CA ASP A 628 26.29 9.18 -6.46
C ASP A 628 26.75 8.32 -5.29
N MET A 629 26.78 8.92 -4.11
CA MET A 629 27.17 8.24 -2.88
C MET A 629 26.00 7.54 -2.19
N ASP A 630 24.78 7.83 -2.63
CA ASP A 630 23.60 7.17 -2.12
C ASP A 630 23.50 5.74 -2.65
N SER A 631 23.47 5.55 -3.96
CA SER A 631 23.17 4.28 -4.58
C SER A 631 24.37 3.53 -5.19
N ASN A 632 25.57 4.08 -5.25
CA ASN A 632 26.65 3.48 -6.01
C ASN A 632 28.02 3.46 -5.32
N GLY A 633 28.30 2.36 -4.66
CA GLY A 633 29.66 2.02 -4.27
C GLY A 633 30.32 2.85 -3.14
N TRP A 634 29.61 3.81 -2.55
CA TRP A 634 30.05 4.51 -1.35
C TRP A 634 29.75 3.65 -0.11
N PRO A 635 30.65 3.60 0.88
CA PRO A 635 32.05 4.04 0.84
C PRO A 635 32.94 3.00 0.15
N LYS A 636 33.87 3.45 -0.69
CA LYS A 636 34.61 2.59 -1.62
C LYS A 636 35.47 1.52 -0.90
N THR A 637 36.24 1.88 0.12
CA THR A 637 37.09 0.94 0.85
C THR A 637 36.24 -0.16 1.50
N ALA A 638 35.18 0.19 2.25
CA ALA A 638 34.30 -0.79 2.89
C ALA A 638 33.51 -1.63 1.87
N ARG A 639 33.10 -1.03 0.76
CA ARG A 639 32.53 -1.75 -0.37
C ARG A 639 33.49 -2.81 -0.92
N ASP A 640 34.77 -2.45 -1.15
CA ASP A 640 35.76 -3.39 -1.67
C ASP A 640 36.00 -4.55 -0.70
N GLU A 641 35.91 -4.31 0.60
CA GLU A 641 35.97 -5.36 1.66
C GLU A 641 34.76 -6.29 1.60
N ALA A 642 33.55 -5.74 1.52
CA ALA A 642 32.33 -6.51 1.37
C ALA A 642 32.37 -7.39 0.09
N VAL A 643 32.72 -6.82 -1.06
CA VAL A 643 32.86 -7.56 -2.33
C VAL A 643 33.91 -8.66 -2.22
N LYS A 644 35.04 -8.43 -1.53
CA LYS A 644 36.09 -9.41 -1.29
C LYS A 644 35.58 -10.60 -0.47
N ILE A 645 34.67 -10.39 0.48
CA ILE A 645 34.02 -11.46 1.24
C ILE A 645 33.07 -12.24 0.32
N ILE A 646 32.16 -11.55 -0.35
CA ILE A 646 31.10 -12.14 -1.18
C ILE A 646 31.68 -13.00 -2.32
N ARG A 647 32.78 -12.57 -2.93
CA ARG A 647 33.46 -13.32 -3.99
C ARG A 647 33.90 -14.73 -3.56
N LYS A 648 34.16 -14.98 -2.28
CA LYS A 648 34.54 -16.32 -1.78
C LYS A 648 33.38 -17.33 -1.93
N GLY A 649 32.14 -16.83 -1.92
CA GLY A 649 30.92 -17.63 -2.14
C GLY A 649 30.46 -17.71 -3.58
N PHE A 650 31.15 -17.05 -4.53
CA PHE A 650 30.73 -16.91 -5.93
C PHE A 650 29.29 -16.37 -6.06
N ALA A 651 28.88 -15.51 -5.13
CA ALA A 651 27.51 -15.05 -5.02
C ALA A 651 27.11 -14.08 -6.14
N PHE A 652 25.90 -14.26 -6.66
CA PHE A 652 25.21 -13.28 -7.49
C PHE A 652 24.57 -12.21 -6.62
N HIS A 653 24.55 -10.95 -7.08
CA HIS A 653 24.01 -9.83 -6.31
C HIS A 653 22.70 -9.33 -6.91
N ILE A 654 21.64 -9.26 -6.10
CA ILE A 654 20.36 -8.63 -6.40
C ILE A 654 20.25 -7.40 -5.53
N ALA A 655 20.07 -6.24 -6.14
CA ALA A 655 19.97 -4.97 -5.44
C ALA A 655 19.03 -4.01 -6.18
N GLY A 656 18.60 -2.97 -5.50
CA GLY A 656 17.77 -1.90 -6.02
C GLY A 656 18.45 -0.54 -5.96
N ASP A 657 17.65 0.51 -5.82
CA ASP A 657 18.08 1.88 -5.60
C ASP A 657 19.20 2.33 -6.57
N GLN A 658 18.93 2.22 -7.84
CA GLN A 658 19.85 2.71 -8.88
C GLN A 658 19.30 3.98 -9.52
N HIS A 659 19.96 5.09 -9.31
CA HIS A 659 19.70 6.39 -9.95
C HIS A 659 20.32 6.51 -11.33
#